data_cc70d19d47af2bb5f795c25d12719bf8
#
_entry.id   cc70d19d47af2bb5f795c25d12719bf8
#
_cell.length_a   1.000
_cell.length_b   1.000
_cell.length_c   1.000
_cell.angle_alpha   90.00
_cell.angle_beta   90.00
_cell.angle_gamma   90.00
#
_symmetry.space_group_name_H-M   'P 1'
#
loop_
_entity.id
_entity.type
_entity.pdbx_description
1 polymer ?
#
loop_
_entity_poly.entity_id
_entity_poly.type
_entity_poly.pdbx_seq_one_letter_code
_entity_poly.pdbx_strand_id
1 'polypeptide(L)'
;MIRILLILFLSFLSFQLQASPAYPHPMQVKQKDGSLLQVVLQGDESAHCFFTLDGVPVVKAQDDSYYYAVPTQDGASWVPSNVLAHEASERTPQEANFVKEQALPTVQVVRKVMAHRIQANNQRRLARRKGALGHSTSYVGDKKGLVILVNFADLKMHSSTARKDFDRMFNLPECHDNDMMGSVSDYFRDQSYGQFRLTFDVVGPVTVSQPYGYYGKNSGSYSDVNVRDMVVEACNLVRGQVYFADYDWDNDGEVDQIYLIYAGYGEQWGASPSTIWPHESHLSDQALEIDGKRIDTYACSSELFGNTGKYYSGIGTACHEFSHCLGLPDIYDVNYSGGIGMANWDIMSGGGYAGHSGKGEAPCGYSAYERAFAGWLELKEINSPTIVTELPPIDEKPMAYVLYNEGNREEFFILENRQSQGWFTYVDRTDGCHGMLVSHVDYSTSAWERNALNTNPSHQRLSFVPAGGEYGDKVKVGSTYRWNFKDDHYLSHLFPGKKKVTVFDNASHADCGGRLFNANSDGSYALNLPVTHIQEKNGMISFYVAGGRLLETPELLPVTEMGEGTFTANWKAVDEAEHYELELQDVEMASRPTRHMLLKETFNYFRHNSGDGGFDDLSENVNQYMGSEGWSAVRLYTSPTGVKLGTTSTGGWLQTPTFYPTADSVTVCLTAASVDTEGAEMRVSLEGEDAPQSVAPCSLSSEHSPLLLHFPCTSSALQHVKVEVDKRSYVDSLAIYDGRYEASDFLRDNADQAASSVVYTDVQATSLKLNHLGAKEYRYRVRALGGDFFSPWSSYQSVTLPSAESAIHGLTLAADDAALYYDISGKLLELRPDTAVL
;
A
#
# COMPACT_ATOMS: atom_id res chain seq x y z
N MET A 1 -17.85 54.53 9.44
CA MET A 1 -18.76 53.35 9.27
C MET A 1 -18.03 52.37 8.41
N ILE A 2 -17.22 51.50 9.04
CA ILE A 2 -16.44 50.44 8.40
C ILE A 2 -17.27 49.14 8.54
N ARG A 3 -17.78 48.63 7.44
CA ARG A 3 -18.38 47.27 7.43
C ARG A 3 -17.25 46.27 7.28
N ILE A 4 -16.95 45.58 8.34
CA ILE A 4 -16.10 44.36 8.34
C ILE A 4 -16.97 43.25 7.74
N LEU A 5 -16.60 42.82 6.54
CA LEU A 5 -17.11 41.56 5.97
C LEU A 5 -16.34 40.41 6.66
N LEU A 6 -17.00 39.70 7.55
CA LEU A 6 -16.55 38.44 8.06
C LEU A 6 -16.77 37.39 6.97
N ILE A 7 -15.72 37.01 6.26
CA ILE A 7 -15.72 35.82 5.41
C ILE A 7 -15.61 34.64 6.35
N LEU A 8 -16.70 33.94 6.56
CA LEU A 8 -16.71 32.63 7.15
C LEU A 8 -15.99 31.68 6.19
N PHE A 9 -14.73 31.39 6.48
CA PHE A 9 -14.08 30.20 5.99
C PHE A 9 -14.77 29.01 6.68
N LEU A 10 -15.70 28.37 5.98
CA LEU A 10 -16.10 27.01 6.30
C LEU A 10 -14.93 26.10 5.84
N SER A 11 -13.98 25.91 6.75
CA SER A 11 -13.09 24.78 6.67
C SER A 11 -13.95 23.52 6.84
N PHE A 12 -14.20 22.82 5.75
CA PHE A 12 -14.68 21.45 5.80
C PHE A 12 -13.55 20.61 6.42
N LEU A 13 -13.64 20.40 7.74
CA LEU A 13 -12.88 19.40 8.45
C LEU A 13 -13.45 18.05 8.02
N SER A 14 -12.76 17.37 7.11
CA SER A 14 -13.02 15.98 6.80
C SER A 14 -12.50 15.13 7.95
N PHE A 15 -13.35 14.27 8.46
CA PHE A 15 -13.15 13.47 9.64
C PHE A 15 -12.61 12.09 9.26
N GLN A 16 -11.62 11.60 10.00
CA GLN A 16 -11.09 10.25 9.85
C GLN A 16 -11.89 9.28 10.72
N LEU A 17 -12.31 8.19 10.12
CA LEU A 17 -12.83 7.02 10.78
C LEU A 17 -11.94 5.84 10.37
N GLN A 18 -11.52 5.03 11.32
CA GLN A 18 -10.91 3.72 11.09
C GLN A 18 -11.78 2.69 11.75
N ALA A 19 -12.08 1.60 11.08
CA ALA A 19 -13.02 0.64 11.62
C ALA A 19 -12.78 -0.78 11.15
N SER A 20 -13.29 -1.73 11.91
CA SER A 20 -13.37 -3.11 11.51
C SER A 20 -14.03 -3.27 10.15
N PRO A 21 -13.48 -4.10 9.25
CA PRO A 21 -14.14 -4.44 8.01
C PRO A 21 -15.53 -5.06 8.28
N ALA A 22 -16.40 -5.05 7.29
CA ALA A 22 -17.69 -5.75 7.36
C ALA A 22 -17.47 -7.24 7.69
N TYR A 23 -18.41 -7.84 8.40
CA TYR A 23 -18.39 -9.27 8.69
C TYR A 23 -18.25 -10.09 7.40
N PRO A 24 -17.19 -10.90 7.26
CA PRO A 24 -16.78 -11.44 5.96
C PRO A 24 -17.59 -12.64 5.48
N HIS A 25 -18.39 -13.23 6.37
CA HIS A 25 -19.13 -14.46 6.06
C HIS A 25 -20.53 -14.19 5.50
N PRO A 26 -21.06 -15.11 4.65
CA PRO A 26 -22.44 -15.03 4.19
C PRO A 26 -23.44 -15.10 5.35
N MET A 27 -24.44 -14.23 5.31
CA MET A 27 -25.57 -14.19 6.22
C MET A 27 -26.82 -14.70 5.52
N GLN A 28 -27.52 -15.69 6.13
CA GLN A 28 -28.80 -16.14 5.59
C GLN A 28 -29.93 -15.27 6.13
N VAL A 29 -30.70 -14.69 5.22
CA VAL A 29 -31.83 -13.82 5.54
C VAL A 29 -33.12 -14.39 4.95
N LYS A 30 -34.22 -14.19 5.67
CA LYS A 30 -35.54 -14.60 5.21
C LYS A 30 -36.26 -13.40 4.58
N GLN A 31 -36.66 -13.54 3.35
CA GLN A 31 -37.39 -12.52 2.60
C GLN A 31 -38.87 -12.49 2.98
N LYS A 32 -39.57 -11.42 2.66
CA LYS A 32 -41.01 -11.24 3.00
C LYS A 32 -41.93 -12.25 2.33
N ASP A 33 -41.55 -12.82 1.20
CA ASP A 33 -42.27 -13.87 0.50
C ASP A 33 -42.02 -15.28 1.07
N GLY A 34 -41.11 -15.37 2.06
CA GLY A 34 -40.72 -16.60 2.75
C GLY A 34 -39.50 -17.29 2.14
N SER A 35 -38.96 -16.84 1.01
CA SER A 35 -37.73 -17.36 0.43
C SER A 35 -36.52 -17.06 1.33
N LEU A 36 -35.42 -17.81 1.18
CA LEU A 36 -34.15 -17.58 1.86
C LEU A 36 -33.17 -16.99 0.86
N LEU A 37 -32.42 -15.98 1.27
CA LEU A 37 -31.37 -15.35 0.50
C LEU A 37 -30.09 -15.34 1.32
N GLN A 38 -28.95 -15.66 0.71
CA GLN A 38 -27.63 -15.44 1.31
C GLN A 38 -27.05 -14.12 0.81
N VAL A 39 -26.65 -13.26 1.75
CA VAL A 39 -26.04 -11.97 1.46
C VAL A 39 -24.68 -11.86 2.14
N VAL A 40 -23.76 -11.13 1.52
CA VAL A 40 -22.45 -10.75 2.08
C VAL A 40 -22.42 -9.23 2.16
N LEU A 41 -22.04 -8.72 3.33
CA LEU A 41 -21.74 -7.30 3.53
C LEU A 41 -20.30 -7.03 3.11
N GLN A 42 -20.05 -5.95 2.38
CA GLN A 42 -18.71 -5.48 2.00
C GLN A 42 -18.63 -3.99 2.29
N GLY A 43 -17.49 -3.56 2.80
CA GLY A 43 -17.23 -2.17 3.17
C GLY A 43 -16.81 -2.02 4.62
N ASP A 44 -16.78 -0.79 5.05
CA ASP A 44 -16.46 -0.32 6.39
C ASP A 44 -17.45 0.79 6.81
N GLU A 45 -17.16 1.48 7.91
CA GLU A 45 -17.96 2.60 8.42
C GLU A 45 -18.10 3.75 7.42
N SER A 46 -17.11 3.93 6.56
CA SER A 46 -17.10 5.02 5.57
C SER A 46 -18.08 4.73 4.43
N ALA A 47 -18.12 3.48 3.98
CA ALA A 47 -19.06 3.04 2.94
C ALA A 47 -19.17 1.52 2.86
N HIS A 48 -20.39 1.01 2.79
CA HIS A 48 -20.65 -0.43 2.69
C HIS A 48 -21.89 -0.72 1.82
N CYS A 49 -21.98 -1.96 1.34
CA CYS A 49 -23.11 -2.46 0.57
C CYS A 49 -23.28 -3.97 0.73
N PHE A 50 -24.51 -4.45 0.72
CA PHE A 50 -24.80 -5.89 0.66
C PHE A 50 -24.76 -6.41 -0.78
N PHE A 51 -24.28 -7.64 -0.92
CA PHE A 51 -24.25 -8.34 -2.21
C PHE A 51 -24.82 -9.75 -2.05
N THR A 52 -25.49 -10.26 -3.07
CA THR A 52 -25.79 -11.70 -3.19
C THR A 52 -24.50 -12.50 -3.39
N LEU A 53 -24.52 -13.82 -3.20
CA LEU A 53 -23.32 -14.65 -3.41
C LEU A 53 -22.78 -14.58 -4.84
N ASP A 54 -23.63 -14.37 -5.84
CA ASP A 54 -23.21 -14.15 -7.23
C ASP A 54 -22.88 -12.68 -7.55
N GLY A 55 -22.83 -11.81 -6.50
CA GLY A 55 -22.25 -10.47 -6.55
C GLY A 55 -23.14 -9.38 -7.07
N VAL A 56 -24.45 -9.55 -7.00
CA VAL A 56 -25.42 -8.52 -7.34
C VAL A 56 -25.67 -7.64 -6.11
N PRO A 57 -25.54 -6.30 -6.20
CA PRO A 57 -25.73 -5.41 -5.06
C PRO A 57 -27.21 -5.39 -4.65
N VAL A 58 -27.47 -5.43 -3.35
CA VAL A 58 -28.80 -5.40 -2.76
C VAL A 58 -28.86 -4.39 -1.61
N VAL A 59 -30.05 -3.89 -1.35
CA VAL A 59 -30.32 -2.93 -0.26
C VAL A 59 -31.37 -3.50 0.66
N LYS A 60 -31.10 -3.47 1.97
CA LYS A 60 -32.06 -3.82 3.00
C LYS A 60 -33.13 -2.72 3.11
N ALA A 61 -34.39 -3.04 2.95
CA ALA A 61 -35.51 -2.11 3.07
C ALA A 61 -36.07 -2.08 4.50
N GLN A 62 -37.02 -1.18 4.74
CA GLN A 62 -37.68 -1.03 6.06
C GLN A 62 -38.51 -2.24 6.50
N ASP A 63 -38.89 -3.12 5.54
CA ASP A 63 -39.57 -4.37 5.80
C ASP A 63 -38.62 -5.54 6.07
N ASP A 64 -37.34 -5.25 6.38
CA ASP A 64 -36.25 -6.20 6.58
C ASP A 64 -35.93 -7.10 5.39
N SER A 65 -36.57 -6.88 4.24
CA SER A 65 -36.30 -7.61 3.01
C SER A 65 -35.22 -6.92 2.17
N TYR A 66 -34.53 -7.69 1.34
CA TYR A 66 -33.48 -7.22 0.45
C TYR A 66 -34.00 -7.10 -0.98
N TYR A 67 -33.76 -5.94 -1.59
CA TYR A 67 -34.12 -5.62 -2.96
C TYR A 67 -32.87 -5.35 -3.77
N TYR A 68 -32.86 -5.67 -5.06
CA TYR A 68 -31.75 -5.31 -5.92
C TYR A 68 -31.53 -3.81 -5.91
N ALA A 69 -30.24 -3.42 -5.86
CA ALA A 69 -29.84 -2.02 -5.90
C ALA A 69 -29.91 -1.47 -7.33
N VAL A 70 -30.35 -0.22 -7.45
CA VAL A 70 -30.27 0.56 -8.70
C VAL A 70 -29.66 1.94 -8.41
N PRO A 71 -28.96 2.57 -9.38
CA PRO A 71 -28.37 3.88 -9.15
C PRO A 71 -29.43 4.95 -8.97
N THR A 72 -29.13 5.99 -8.21
CA THR A 72 -29.89 7.24 -8.17
C THR A 72 -29.84 7.95 -9.53
N GLN A 73 -30.78 8.87 -9.81
CA GLN A 73 -30.83 9.57 -11.10
C GLN A 73 -29.57 10.36 -11.44
N ASP A 74 -28.87 10.85 -10.43
CA ASP A 74 -27.59 11.59 -10.55
C ASP A 74 -26.36 10.66 -10.56
N GLY A 75 -26.57 9.33 -10.37
CA GLY A 75 -25.49 8.37 -10.28
C GLY A 75 -24.58 8.54 -9.04
N ALA A 76 -24.97 9.39 -8.09
CA ALA A 76 -24.15 9.70 -6.91
C ALA A 76 -24.35 8.71 -5.74
N SER A 77 -25.31 7.78 -5.86
CA SER A 77 -25.60 6.75 -4.86
C SER A 77 -26.43 5.62 -5.48
N TRP A 78 -26.92 4.71 -4.63
CA TRP A 78 -27.82 3.64 -5.01
C TRP A 78 -28.98 3.54 -4.03
N VAL A 79 -30.10 2.99 -4.52
CA VAL A 79 -31.35 2.83 -3.76
C VAL A 79 -31.95 1.45 -4.03
N PRO A 80 -32.81 0.92 -3.14
CA PRO A 80 -33.51 -0.31 -3.42
C PRO A 80 -34.43 -0.14 -4.63
N SER A 81 -34.47 -1.12 -5.52
CA SER A 81 -35.50 -1.23 -6.57
C SER A 81 -36.82 -1.73 -5.98
N ASN A 82 -37.80 -1.98 -6.85
CA ASN A 82 -39.05 -2.65 -6.48
C ASN A 82 -39.02 -4.19 -6.70
N VAL A 83 -37.86 -4.76 -7.06
CA VAL A 83 -37.68 -6.18 -7.33
C VAL A 83 -36.99 -6.84 -6.13
N LEU A 84 -37.70 -7.75 -5.46
CA LEU A 84 -37.23 -8.55 -4.34
C LEU A 84 -36.07 -9.44 -4.82
N ALA A 85 -35.01 -9.55 -4.04
CA ALA A 85 -33.83 -10.32 -4.42
C ALA A 85 -33.99 -11.80 -4.03
N HIS A 86 -33.58 -12.70 -4.92
CA HIS A 86 -33.57 -14.15 -4.68
C HIS A 86 -32.21 -14.76 -5.03
N GLU A 87 -32.02 -16.00 -4.52
CA GLU A 87 -30.85 -16.80 -4.94
C GLU A 87 -30.80 -16.95 -6.44
N ALA A 88 -29.59 -17.00 -7.02
CA ALA A 88 -29.41 -17.06 -8.48
C ALA A 88 -30.17 -18.22 -9.13
N SER A 89 -30.30 -19.36 -8.44
CA SER A 89 -31.01 -20.54 -8.86
C SER A 89 -32.54 -20.42 -8.81
N GLU A 90 -33.08 -19.45 -8.07
CA GLU A 90 -34.51 -19.27 -7.80
C GLU A 90 -35.12 -18.10 -8.60
N ARG A 91 -34.28 -17.33 -9.32
CA ARG A 91 -34.74 -16.16 -10.10
C ARG A 91 -35.65 -16.55 -11.24
N THR A 92 -36.78 -15.83 -11.36
CA THR A 92 -37.62 -15.93 -12.57
C THR A 92 -36.87 -15.37 -13.79
N PRO A 93 -37.26 -15.72 -15.03
CA PRO A 93 -36.66 -15.14 -16.24
C PRO A 93 -36.73 -13.61 -16.29
N GLN A 94 -37.80 -13.01 -15.78
CA GLN A 94 -37.97 -11.56 -15.72
C GLN A 94 -37.00 -10.93 -14.72
N GLU A 95 -36.83 -11.55 -13.56
CA GLU A 95 -35.90 -11.13 -12.53
C GLU A 95 -34.43 -11.29 -13.00
N ALA A 96 -34.11 -12.43 -13.63
CA ALA A 96 -32.78 -12.65 -14.19
C ALA A 96 -32.40 -11.59 -15.25
N ASN A 97 -33.38 -11.18 -16.08
CA ASN A 97 -33.20 -10.10 -17.04
C ASN A 97 -32.99 -8.74 -16.34
N PHE A 98 -33.79 -8.43 -15.31
CA PHE A 98 -33.62 -7.22 -14.50
C PHE A 98 -32.20 -7.18 -13.85
N VAL A 99 -31.78 -8.29 -13.28
CA VAL A 99 -30.42 -8.39 -12.70
C VAL A 99 -29.36 -8.06 -13.73
N LYS A 100 -29.44 -8.64 -14.91
CA LYS A 100 -28.48 -8.42 -16.01
C LYS A 100 -28.47 -6.97 -16.50
N GLU A 101 -29.65 -6.39 -16.69
CA GLU A 101 -29.80 -5.07 -17.33
C GLU A 101 -29.69 -3.88 -16.37
N GLN A 102 -30.06 -4.06 -15.10
CA GLN A 102 -30.14 -2.96 -14.13
C GLN A 102 -29.23 -3.14 -12.91
N ALA A 103 -29.30 -4.29 -12.23
CA ALA A 103 -28.63 -4.49 -10.95
C ALA A 103 -27.13 -4.74 -11.12
N LEU A 104 -26.69 -5.58 -12.04
CA LEU A 104 -25.25 -5.82 -12.29
C LEU A 104 -24.48 -4.57 -12.75
N PRO A 105 -24.97 -3.72 -13.65
CA PRO A 105 -24.33 -2.44 -13.96
C PRO A 105 -24.18 -1.52 -12.75
N THR A 106 -25.07 -1.61 -11.75
CA THR A 106 -25.02 -0.82 -10.52
C THR A 106 -23.79 -1.13 -9.67
N VAL A 107 -23.17 -2.31 -9.81
CA VAL A 107 -21.91 -2.66 -9.13
C VAL A 107 -20.83 -1.60 -9.33
N GLN A 108 -20.72 -1.05 -10.53
CA GLN A 108 -19.74 0.01 -10.86
C GLN A 108 -20.01 1.30 -10.06
N VAL A 109 -21.29 1.68 -9.99
CA VAL A 109 -21.71 2.87 -9.23
C VAL A 109 -21.44 2.68 -7.74
N VAL A 110 -21.85 1.53 -7.18
CA VAL A 110 -21.61 1.19 -5.77
C VAL A 110 -20.12 1.30 -5.43
N ARG A 111 -19.25 0.67 -6.21
CA ARG A 111 -17.80 0.66 -5.96
C ARG A 111 -17.17 2.03 -6.11
N LYS A 112 -17.53 2.78 -7.15
CA LYS A 112 -17.04 4.15 -7.34
C LYS A 112 -17.42 5.06 -6.18
N VAL A 113 -18.67 4.97 -5.73
CA VAL A 113 -19.18 5.76 -4.62
C VAL A 113 -18.53 5.32 -3.30
N MET A 114 -18.38 4.00 -3.07
CA MET A 114 -17.68 3.49 -1.88
C MET A 114 -16.23 3.98 -1.85
N ALA A 115 -15.47 3.77 -2.91
CA ALA A 115 -14.08 4.23 -2.98
C ALA A 115 -13.94 5.74 -2.76
N HIS A 116 -14.84 6.54 -3.36
CA HIS A 116 -14.83 7.99 -3.16
C HIS A 116 -15.15 8.39 -1.70
N ARG A 117 -16.12 7.72 -1.05
CA ARG A 117 -16.47 8.00 0.36
C ARG A 117 -15.34 7.61 1.31
N ILE A 118 -14.76 6.42 1.13
CA ILE A 118 -13.62 5.94 1.91
C ILE A 118 -12.44 6.91 1.74
N GLN A 119 -12.12 7.31 0.52
CA GLN A 119 -11.04 8.25 0.24
C GLN A 119 -11.30 9.66 0.83
N ALA A 120 -12.54 10.14 0.81
CA ALA A 120 -12.89 11.43 1.43
C ALA A 120 -12.77 11.41 2.95
N ASN A 121 -13.00 10.25 3.57
CA ASN A 121 -12.89 10.07 5.02
C ASN A 121 -11.45 9.80 5.48
N ASN A 122 -10.57 9.24 4.63
CA ASN A 122 -9.17 8.91 4.95
C ASN A 122 -8.24 10.13 4.89
N GLN A 123 -8.56 11.25 5.54
CA GLN A 123 -7.65 12.39 5.63
C GLN A 123 -6.84 12.39 6.94
N ARG A 124 -5.53 12.20 6.76
CA ARG A 124 -4.40 12.47 7.67
C ARG A 124 -4.56 12.11 9.14
N ARG A 125 -4.03 10.98 9.53
CA ARG A 125 -3.29 10.89 10.78
C ARG A 125 -1.94 11.57 10.55
N LEU A 126 -1.66 12.65 11.27
CA LEU A 126 -0.30 13.15 11.42
C LEU A 126 0.48 12.08 12.17
N ALA A 127 1.20 11.25 11.41
CA ALA A 127 1.93 10.14 11.96
C ALA A 127 3.05 10.67 12.87
N ARG A 128 3.02 10.28 14.12
CA ARG A 128 4.15 10.31 15.03
C ARG A 128 5.23 9.27 14.60
N ARG A 129 5.33 8.94 13.29
CA ARG A 129 6.10 7.79 12.77
C ARG A 129 7.36 8.20 12.05
N LYS A 130 8.41 7.39 12.20
CA LYS A 130 9.68 7.50 11.46
C LYS A 130 9.97 6.18 10.76
N GLY A 131 9.55 6.04 9.49
CA GLY A 131 9.81 4.85 8.66
C GLY A 131 8.90 3.64 8.93
N ALA A 132 9.11 2.55 8.20
CA ALA A 132 8.29 1.34 8.22
C ALA A 132 8.14 0.69 9.59
N LEU A 133 9.19 0.71 10.39
CA LEU A 133 9.26 0.12 11.74
C LEU A 133 9.51 1.19 12.82
N GLY A 134 9.31 2.47 12.46
CA GLY A 134 9.54 3.58 13.37
C GLY A 134 8.34 3.82 14.30
N HIS A 135 8.54 3.67 15.61
CA HIS A 135 7.59 4.08 16.64
C HIS A 135 8.13 5.33 17.35
N SER A 136 7.23 6.25 17.70
CA SER A 136 7.58 7.44 18.47
C SER A 136 7.50 7.23 19.97
N THR A 137 6.66 6.31 20.42
CA THR A 137 6.42 5.96 21.82
C THR A 137 6.60 4.46 22.01
N SER A 138 7.26 4.09 23.10
CA SER A 138 7.35 2.68 23.48
C SER A 138 6.11 2.31 24.28
N TYR A 139 5.27 1.45 23.71
CA TYR A 139 4.12 0.88 24.40
C TYR A 139 4.58 -0.21 25.37
N VAL A 140 5.13 0.18 26.52
CA VAL A 140 5.65 -0.73 27.55
C VAL A 140 5.18 -0.33 28.95
N GLY A 141 5.27 -1.29 29.89
CA GLY A 141 4.92 -1.13 31.29
C GLY A 141 3.42 -1.31 31.56
N ASP A 142 3.02 -0.94 32.78
CA ASP A 142 1.64 -0.99 33.22
C ASP A 142 0.91 0.26 32.74
N LYS A 143 -0.18 0.09 32.02
CA LYS A 143 -1.02 1.16 31.49
C LYS A 143 -2.48 0.90 31.84
N LYS A 144 -3.27 1.97 31.92
CA LYS A 144 -4.72 1.88 32.12
C LYS A 144 -5.47 2.23 30.83
N GLY A 145 -6.52 1.46 30.50
CA GLY A 145 -7.50 1.78 29.47
C GLY A 145 -8.85 2.13 30.09
N LEU A 146 -9.63 2.98 29.44
CA LEU A 146 -10.97 3.33 29.87
C LEU A 146 -12.02 2.69 28.97
N VAL A 147 -12.97 1.94 29.56
CA VAL A 147 -14.13 1.37 28.87
C VAL A 147 -15.40 1.96 29.45
N ILE A 148 -16.18 2.66 28.63
CA ILE A 148 -17.47 3.25 29.01
C ILE A 148 -18.62 2.46 28.38
N LEU A 149 -19.48 1.85 29.20
CA LEU A 149 -20.67 1.19 28.72
C LEU A 149 -21.80 2.23 28.51
N VAL A 150 -22.47 2.17 27.37
CA VAL A 150 -23.46 3.18 26.96
C VAL A 150 -24.82 2.55 26.69
N ASN A 151 -25.86 3.03 27.41
CA ASN A 151 -27.26 2.83 27.10
C ASN A 151 -27.77 4.04 26.30
N PHE A 152 -28.74 3.80 25.42
CA PHE A 152 -29.51 4.85 24.75
C PHE A 152 -30.84 5.13 25.49
N ALA A 153 -31.48 6.23 25.13
CA ALA A 153 -32.78 6.57 25.72
C ALA A 153 -33.85 5.48 25.51
N ASP A 154 -33.77 4.78 24.37
CA ASP A 154 -34.70 3.75 23.91
C ASP A 154 -34.14 2.32 23.98
N LEU A 155 -32.82 2.13 24.20
CA LEU A 155 -32.18 0.82 24.22
C LEU A 155 -31.17 0.72 25.36
N LYS A 156 -31.27 -0.35 26.13
CA LYS A 156 -30.36 -0.65 27.24
C LYS A 156 -29.54 -1.90 26.95
N MET A 157 -28.41 -2.02 27.63
CA MET A 157 -27.64 -3.27 27.69
C MET A 157 -28.58 -4.44 27.96
N HIS A 158 -28.33 -5.53 27.24
CA HIS A 158 -29.11 -6.75 27.30
C HIS A 158 -29.11 -7.39 28.72
N SER A 159 -27.97 -7.34 29.41
CA SER A 159 -27.78 -7.95 30.72
C SER A 159 -27.76 -6.89 31.84
N SER A 160 -28.41 -7.19 32.97
CA SER A 160 -28.27 -6.38 34.19
C SER A 160 -26.89 -6.49 34.82
N THR A 161 -26.08 -7.46 34.41
CA THR A 161 -24.69 -7.67 34.86
C THR A 161 -23.67 -7.20 33.86
N ALA A 162 -24.08 -6.48 32.79
CA ALA A 162 -23.21 -6.07 31.69
C ALA A 162 -21.85 -5.49 32.13
N ARG A 163 -21.83 -4.60 33.12
CA ARG A 163 -20.59 -4.05 33.67
C ARG A 163 -19.63 -5.14 34.17
N LYS A 164 -20.14 -6.09 34.93
CA LYS A 164 -19.34 -7.21 35.46
C LYS A 164 -18.90 -8.14 34.32
N ASP A 165 -19.77 -8.37 33.35
CA ASP A 165 -19.48 -9.26 32.21
C ASP A 165 -18.38 -8.65 31.35
N PHE A 166 -18.45 -7.37 31.01
CA PHE A 166 -17.40 -6.67 30.25
C PHE A 166 -16.12 -6.46 31.09
N ASP A 167 -16.19 -6.22 32.39
CA ASP A 167 -15.01 -6.18 33.24
C ASP A 167 -14.21 -7.50 33.16
N ARG A 168 -14.91 -8.62 33.16
CA ARG A 168 -14.28 -9.95 32.97
C ARG A 168 -13.70 -10.11 31.57
N MET A 169 -14.44 -9.72 30.51
CA MET A 169 -13.98 -9.82 29.11
C MET A 169 -12.74 -8.95 28.85
N PHE A 170 -12.59 -7.85 29.57
CA PHE A 170 -11.44 -6.95 29.38
C PHE A 170 -10.26 -7.29 30.30
N ASN A 171 -10.50 -7.77 31.53
CA ASN A 171 -9.46 -7.84 32.57
C ASN A 171 -9.18 -9.24 33.13
N LEU A 172 -10.16 -10.19 33.07
CA LEU A 172 -10.00 -11.47 33.73
C LEU A 172 -8.90 -12.30 33.03
N PRO A 173 -7.80 -12.64 33.74
CA PRO A 173 -6.80 -13.53 33.18
C PRO A 173 -7.41 -14.86 32.75
N GLU A 174 -7.01 -15.37 31.58
CA GLU A 174 -7.51 -16.62 31.00
C GLU A 174 -9.04 -16.67 30.91
N CYS A 175 -9.66 -15.59 30.48
CA CYS A 175 -11.12 -15.48 30.37
C CYS A 175 -11.64 -16.38 29.26
N HIS A 176 -12.49 -17.38 29.65
CA HIS A 176 -13.15 -18.28 28.69
C HIS A 176 -14.66 -18.05 28.61
N ASP A 177 -15.16 -16.96 29.19
CA ASP A 177 -16.55 -16.58 29.07
C ASP A 177 -16.91 -16.36 27.58
N ASN A 178 -18.10 -16.77 27.15
CA ASN A 178 -18.55 -16.61 25.78
C ASN A 178 -17.62 -17.26 24.70
N ASP A 179 -16.97 -18.36 25.07
CA ASP A 179 -16.01 -19.14 24.27
C ASP A 179 -14.71 -18.37 23.91
N MET A 180 -14.40 -17.28 24.62
CA MET A 180 -13.17 -16.51 24.40
C MET A 180 -11.92 -17.31 24.77
N MET A 181 -10.83 -17.00 24.06
CA MET A 181 -9.52 -17.60 24.31
C MET A 181 -8.76 -16.91 25.45
N GLY A 182 -9.13 -15.71 25.80
CA GLY A 182 -8.57 -14.86 26.84
C GLY A 182 -9.31 -13.52 26.91
N SER A 183 -8.89 -12.62 27.79
CA SER A 183 -9.38 -11.24 27.87
C SER A 183 -8.65 -10.31 26.90
N VAL A 184 -9.15 -9.08 26.73
CA VAL A 184 -8.43 -8.02 25.99
C VAL A 184 -7.05 -7.74 26.61
N SER A 185 -6.95 -7.74 27.94
CA SER A 185 -5.68 -7.59 28.67
C SER A 185 -4.72 -8.75 28.40
N ASP A 186 -5.23 -9.99 28.33
CA ASP A 186 -4.43 -11.16 27.95
C ASP A 186 -3.90 -11.02 26.52
N TYR A 187 -4.75 -10.58 25.60
CA TYR A 187 -4.35 -10.38 24.20
C TYR A 187 -3.12 -9.48 24.11
N PHE A 188 -3.19 -8.24 24.61
CA PHE A 188 -2.07 -7.30 24.48
C PHE A 188 -0.83 -7.70 25.30
N ARG A 189 -1.02 -8.33 26.47
CA ARG A 189 0.07 -8.91 27.25
C ARG A 189 0.83 -9.98 26.43
N ASP A 190 0.10 -10.88 25.77
CA ASP A 190 0.69 -12.00 25.03
C ASP A 190 1.33 -11.49 23.72
N GLN A 191 0.68 -10.55 22.97
CA GLN A 191 1.29 -9.98 21.78
C GLN A 191 2.60 -9.25 22.07
N SER A 192 2.73 -8.64 23.26
CA SER A 192 3.90 -7.87 23.69
C SER A 192 4.92 -8.68 24.50
N TYR A 193 4.75 -9.99 24.65
CA TYR A 193 5.58 -10.84 25.53
C TYR A 193 5.63 -10.31 26.97
N GLY A 194 4.52 -9.79 27.46
CA GLY A 194 4.39 -9.20 28.79
C GLY A 194 5.01 -7.82 28.97
N GLN A 195 5.52 -7.20 27.91
CA GLN A 195 6.12 -5.85 27.99
C GLN A 195 5.06 -4.75 28.12
N PHE A 196 3.87 -4.93 27.56
CA PHE A 196 2.75 -4.00 27.62
C PHE A 196 1.59 -4.67 28.37
N ARG A 197 1.27 -4.15 29.57
CA ARG A 197 0.26 -4.72 30.46
C ARG A 197 -0.85 -3.69 30.65
N LEU A 198 -2.01 -3.98 30.08
CA LEU A 198 -3.21 -3.15 30.21
C LEU A 198 -4.10 -3.65 31.36
N THR A 199 -4.65 -2.70 32.08
CA THR A 199 -5.79 -2.92 33.00
C THR A 199 -6.87 -1.91 32.66
N PHE A 200 -8.10 -2.36 32.48
CA PHE A 200 -9.20 -1.50 32.07
C PHE A 200 -10.10 -1.10 33.24
N ASP A 201 -10.35 0.19 33.36
CA ASP A 201 -11.43 0.70 34.21
C ASP A 201 -12.74 0.61 33.41
N VAL A 202 -13.61 -0.34 33.72
CA VAL A 202 -14.93 -0.50 33.09
C VAL A 202 -15.99 0.20 33.91
N VAL A 203 -16.61 1.23 33.34
CA VAL A 203 -17.59 2.11 34.02
C VAL A 203 -18.93 2.16 33.29
N GLY A 204 -19.96 2.66 33.97
CA GLY A 204 -21.31 2.68 33.41
C GLY A 204 -22.12 1.42 33.80
N PRO A 205 -23.18 1.02 33.01
CA PRO A 205 -23.68 1.73 31.83
C PRO A 205 -24.26 3.13 32.16
N VAL A 206 -23.78 4.13 31.44
CA VAL A 206 -24.42 5.46 31.43
C VAL A 206 -25.51 5.52 30.38
N THR A 207 -26.52 6.40 30.58
CA THR A 207 -27.60 6.53 29.59
C THR A 207 -27.52 7.88 28.92
N VAL A 208 -27.22 7.88 27.60
CA VAL A 208 -27.21 9.09 26.78
C VAL A 208 -28.63 9.57 26.43
N SER A 209 -28.76 10.85 26.09
CA SER A 209 -30.04 11.54 26.03
C SER A 209 -30.94 11.19 24.85
N GLN A 210 -30.34 10.74 23.73
CA GLN A 210 -31.05 10.48 22.49
C GLN A 210 -31.27 8.96 22.26
N PRO A 211 -32.23 8.58 21.40
CA PRO A 211 -32.42 7.20 21.00
C PRO A 211 -31.26 6.69 20.12
N TYR A 212 -31.07 5.37 20.03
CA TYR A 212 -30.01 4.73 19.31
C TYR A 212 -29.89 5.25 17.86
N GLY A 213 -31.02 5.28 17.12
CA GLY A 213 -31.04 5.72 15.74
C GLY A 213 -30.73 7.19 15.51
N TYR A 214 -30.58 8.03 16.56
CA TYR A 214 -30.04 9.37 16.45
C TYR A 214 -28.53 9.33 16.25
N TYR A 215 -27.83 8.52 17.06
CA TYR A 215 -26.36 8.43 17.04
C TYR A 215 -25.84 7.67 15.84
N GLY A 216 -26.51 6.57 15.43
CA GLY A 216 -26.22 5.81 14.22
C GLY A 216 -26.89 6.38 12.95
N LYS A 217 -27.25 7.67 12.95
CA LYS A 217 -27.88 8.29 11.78
C LYS A 217 -26.91 8.51 10.65
N ASN A 218 -27.28 8.01 9.46
CA ASN A 218 -26.58 8.30 8.22
C ASN A 218 -27.18 9.55 7.53
N SER A 219 -26.35 10.41 6.93
CA SER A 219 -26.79 11.62 6.23
C SER A 219 -25.99 11.85 4.95
N GLY A 220 -26.64 11.67 3.81
CA GLY A 220 -25.98 11.79 2.52
C GLY A 220 -24.87 10.76 2.33
N SER A 221 -23.64 11.23 2.25
CA SER A 221 -22.43 10.39 2.10
C SER A 221 -21.78 10.01 3.44
N TYR A 222 -22.29 10.50 4.56
CA TYR A 222 -21.66 10.31 5.86
C TYR A 222 -22.45 9.32 6.69
N SER A 223 -21.77 8.33 7.27
CA SER A 223 -22.30 7.39 8.24
C SER A 223 -22.16 7.96 9.65
N ASP A 224 -23.03 7.54 10.57
CA ASP A 224 -22.95 7.78 12.00
C ASP A 224 -22.69 9.25 12.39
N VAL A 225 -23.33 10.19 11.69
CA VAL A 225 -23.01 11.63 11.78
C VAL A 225 -23.09 12.24 13.18
N ASN A 226 -23.77 11.59 14.12
CA ASN A 226 -23.95 12.07 15.49
C ASN A 226 -23.24 11.18 16.54
N VAL A 227 -22.39 10.25 16.14
CA VAL A 227 -21.72 9.33 17.09
C VAL A 227 -20.82 10.10 18.09
N ARG A 228 -20.21 11.20 17.67
CA ARG A 228 -19.40 12.05 18.55
C ARG A 228 -20.19 12.65 19.71
N ASP A 229 -21.45 13.00 19.47
CA ASP A 229 -22.34 13.48 20.54
C ASP A 229 -22.49 12.41 21.63
N MET A 230 -22.55 11.10 21.23
CA MET A 230 -22.58 9.98 22.20
C MET A 230 -21.29 9.94 23.03
N VAL A 231 -20.14 10.06 22.39
CA VAL A 231 -18.83 10.01 23.07
C VAL A 231 -18.69 11.18 24.06
N VAL A 232 -18.98 12.40 23.60
CA VAL A 232 -18.95 13.62 24.42
C VAL A 232 -19.88 13.49 25.62
N GLU A 233 -21.10 13.02 25.42
CA GLU A 233 -22.09 12.86 26.50
C GLU A 233 -21.66 11.77 27.49
N ALA A 234 -21.19 10.62 27.01
CA ALA A 234 -20.72 9.51 27.83
C ALA A 234 -19.52 9.91 28.70
N CYS A 235 -18.51 10.59 28.14
CA CYS A 235 -17.37 11.10 28.90
C CYS A 235 -17.80 12.07 30.00
N ASN A 236 -18.74 12.98 29.72
CA ASN A 236 -19.26 13.89 30.72
C ASN A 236 -20.05 13.17 31.81
N LEU A 237 -20.81 12.11 31.51
CA LEU A 237 -21.60 11.32 32.46
C LEU A 237 -20.72 10.47 33.42
N VAL A 238 -19.51 10.12 33.01
CA VAL A 238 -18.55 9.37 33.86
C VAL A 238 -17.57 10.30 34.58
N ARG A 239 -17.63 11.59 34.34
CA ARG A 239 -16.81 12.59 35.04
C ARG A 239 -16.94 12.43 36.55
N GLY A 240 -15.80 12.32 37.25
CA GLY A 240 -15.76 12.09 38.72
C GLY A 240 -15.94 10.62 39.12
N GLN A 241 -16.19 9.68 38.20
CA GLN A 241 -16.13 8.25 38.48
C GLN A 241 -14.72 7.69 38.17
N VAL A 242 -14.01 8.31 37.26
CA VAL A 242 -12.61 8.02 36.83
C VAL A 242 -11.79 9.30 36.81
N TYR A 243 -10.48 9.18 36.82
CA TYR A 243 -9.54 10.28 36.67
C TYR A 243 -8.89 10.19 35.29
N PHE A 244 -9.29 11.06 34.36
CA PHE A 244 -8.87 10.96 32.94
C PHE A 244 -7.36 11.09 32.71
N ALA A 245 -6.63 11.74 33.67
CA ALA A 245 -5.18 11.82 33.57
C ALA A 245 -4.46 10.47 33.76
N ASP A 246 -5.13 9.43 34.29
CA ASP A 246 -4.57 8.07 34.39
C ASP A 246 -4.41 7.39 33.00
N TYR A 247 -5.09 7.89 31.96
CA TYR A 247 -5.11 7.34 30.61
C TYR A 247 -4.24 8.14 29.62
N ASP A 248 -3.47 9.11 30.08
CA ASP A 248 -2.41 9.79 29.33
C ASP A 248 -1.08 9.06 29.61
N TRP A 249 -0.69 8.16 28.70
CA TRP A 249 0.38 7.18 28.94
C TRP A 249 1.79 7.75 28.78
N ASP A 250 1.95 8.76 27.94
CA ASP A 250 3.24 9.39 27.61
C ASP A 250 3.39 10.80 28.19
N ASN A 251 2.38 11.28 28.90
CA ASN A 251 2.28 12.60 29.53
C ASN A 251 2.38 13.77 28.53
N ASP A 252 1.86 13.59 27.34
CA ASP A 252 1.80 14.65 26.32
C ASP A 252 0.62 15.61 26.50
N GLY A 253 -0.28 15.29 27.45
CA GLY A 253 -1.46 16.11 27.79
C GLY A 253 -2.75 15.65 27.13
N GLU A 254 -2.71 14.57 26.34
CA GLU A 254 -3.85 13.96 25.69
C GLU A 254 -4.11 12.56 26.24
N VAL A 255 -5.37 12.17 26.34
CA VAL A 255 -5.75 10.80 26.69
C VAL A 255 -5.51 9.90 25.49
N ASP A 256 -4.68 8.85 25.67
CA ASP A 256 -4.27 7.96 24.56
C ASP A 256 -5.42 7.12 24.03
N GLN A 257 -6.41 6.75 24.89
CA GLN A 257 -7.48 5.89 24.44
C GLN A 257 -8.72 5.94 25.36
N ILE A 258 -9.90 6.05 24.72
CA ILE A 258 -11.21 5.81 25.33
C ILE A 258 -11.96 4.80 24.47
N TYR A 259 -12.47 3.75 25.08
CA TYR A 259 -13.27 2.74 24.41
C TYR A 259 -14.73 2.78 24.87
N LEU A 260 -15.68 2.79 23.93
CA LEU A 260 -17.10 2.75 24.26
C LEU A 260 -17.72 1.44 23.80
N ILE A 261 -18.52 0.81 24.65
CA ILE A 261 -19.37 -0.32 24.26
C ILE A 261 -20.82 0.15 24.35
N TYR A 262 -21.47 0.23 23.19
CA TYR A 262 -22.85 0.68 23.10
C TYR A 262 -23.83 -0.50 23.07
N ALA A 263 -25.00 -0.32 23.69
CA ALA A 263 -26.05 -1.33 23.80
C ALA A 263 -26.56 -1.78 22.43
N GLY A 264 -26.82 -3.06 22.28
CA GLY A 264 -27.43 -3.66 21.09
C GLY A 264 -26.43 -4.11 20.04
N TYR A 265 -26.85 -4.10 18.77
CA TYR A 265 -26.10 -4.63 17.63
C TYR A 265 -25.37 -3.54 16.86
N GLY A 266 -24.29 -3.90 16.17
CA GLY A 266 -23.55 -3.03 15.26
C GLY A 266 -23.89 -3.27 13.80
N GLU A 267 -23.73 -2.25 12.96
CA GLU A 267 -24.03 -2.31 11.54
C GLU A 267 -23.11 -3.28 10.79
N GLN A 268 -21.85 -3.47 11.23
CA GLN A 268 -20.89 -4.42 10.65
C GLN A 268 -21.40 -5.88 10.64
N TRP A 269 -22.38 -6.21 11.49
CA TRP A 269 -23.03 -7.52 11.55
C TRP A 269 -24.28 -7.60 10.67
N GLY A 270 -24.57 -6.61 9.84
CA GLY A 270 -25.77 -6.54 9.03
C GLY A 270 -27.02 -6.12 9.78
N ALA A 271 -26.88 -5.41 10.90
CA ALA A 271 -27.99 -4.81 11.61
C ALA A 271 -28.65 -3.66 10.82
N SER A 272 -29.55 -2.87 11.45
CA SER A 272 -30.20 -1.75 10.77
C SER A 272 -29.19 -0.68 10.34
N PRO A 273 -29.39 -0.03 9.17
CA PRO A 273 -28.58 1.13 8.76
C PRO A 273 -28.64 2.36 9.68
N SER A 274 -29.41 2.30 10.75
CA SER A 274 -29.46 3.31 11.82
C SER A 274 -28.73 2.87 13.08
N THR A 275 -28.02 1.75 13.05
CA THR A 275 -27.12 1.33 14.12
C THR A 275 -25.69 1.84 13.85
N ILE A 276 -24.88 1.92 14.88
CA ILE A 276 -23.51 2.44 14.79
C ILE A 276 -22.58 1.35 14.26
N TRP A 277 -21.68 1.71 13.31
CA TRP A 277 -20.56 0.87 12.91
C TRP A 277 -19.41 0.99 13.92
N PRO A 278 -18.78 -0.09 14.41
CA PRO A 278 -17.57 -0.02 15.21
C PRO A 278 -16.45 0.69 14.48
N HIS A 279 -15.78 1.61 15.18
CA HIS A 279 -14.68 2.38 14.59
C HIS A 279 -13.81 3.05 15.64
N GLU A 280 -12.58 3.42 15.23
CA GLU A 280 -11.74 4.41 15.91
C GLU A 280 -11.86 5.76 15.20
N SER A 281 -11.87 6.87 15.95
CA SER A 281 -11.95 8.21 15.39
C SER A 281 -11.55 9.29 16.39
N HIS A 282 -11.68 10.55 15.96
CA HIS A 282 -11.38 11.75 16.72
C HIS A 282 -12.62 12.63 16.92
N LEU A 283 -12.72 13.25 18.10
CA LEU A 283 -13.73 14.26 18.41
C LEU A 283 -13.47 15.58 17.66
N SER A 284 -12.22 15.87 17.33
CA SER A 284 -11.79 17.04 16.55
C SER A 284 -12.25 18.37 17.16
N ASP A 285 -13.21 19.07 16.54
CA ASP A 285 -13.79 20.33 17.00
C ASP A 285 -14.67 20.16 18.26
N GLN A 286 -15.08 18.92 18.58
CA GLN A 286 -15.78 18.56 19.81
C GLN A 286 -14.88 18.01 20.91
N ALA A 287 -13.53 18.03 20.74
CA ALA A 287 -12.60 17.54 21.73
C ALA A 287 -12.87 18.17 23.13
N LEU A 288 -12.79 17.32 24.16
CA LEU A 288 -13.07 17.70 25.51
C LEU A 288 -11.79 18.03 26.30
N GLU A 289 -11.93 18.78 27.36
CA GLU A 289 -10.90 18.93 28.40
C GLU A 289 -11.47 18.49 29.74
N ILE A 290 -10.96 17.37 30.28
CA ILE A 290 -11.36 16.82 31.56
C ILE A 290 -10.10 16.49 32.36
N ASP A 291 -10.06 16.87 33.65
CA ASP A 291 -8.92 16.65 34.55
C ASP A 291 -7.59 17.22 34.02
N GLY A 292 -7.67 18.28 33.20
CA GLY A 292 -6.51 18.94 32.59
C GLY A 292 -5.89 18.15 31.41
N LYS A 293 -6.63 17.19 30.87
CA LYS A 293 -6.23 16.39 29.69
C LYS A 293 -7.21 16.60 28.55
N ARG A 294 -6.67 16.66 27.33
CA ARG A 294 -7.44 16.68 26.10
C ARG A 294 -7.96 15.27 25.80
N ILE A 295 -9.23 15.16 25.49
CA ILE A 295 -9.86 13.94 25.02
C ILE A 295 -10.26 14.17 23.58
N ASP A 296 -9.64 13.45 22.65
CA ASP A 296 -9.89 13.55 21.21
C ASP A 296 -10.08 12.17 20.59
N THR A 297 -9.12 11.25 20.79
CA THR A 297 -9.17 9.88 20.25
C THR A 297 -10.15 9.00 21.02
N TYR A 298 -11.01 8.29 20.30
CA TYR A 298 -11.91 7.29 20.86
C TYR A 298 -12.08 6.10 19.92
N ALA A 299 -12.48 4.95 20.46
CA ALA A 299 -12.95 3.81 19.69
C ALA A 299 -14.27 3.28 20.27
N CYS A 300 -15.06 2.60 19.47
CA CYS A 300 -16.33 2.04 19.92
C CYS A 300 -16.69 0.73 19.25
N SER A 301 -17.49 -0.12 19.95
CA SER A 301 -18.07 -1.33 19.39
C SER A 301 -19.44 -1.65 19.97
N SER A 302 -20.16 -2.59 19.32
CA SER A 302 -21.46 -3.07 19.77
C SER A 302 -21.33 -4.08 20.92
N GLU A 303 -22.33 -4.08 21.80
CA GLU A 303 -22.50 -5.10 22.83
C GLU A 303 -22.70 -6.49 22.23
N LEU A 304 -23.58 -6.61 21.22
CA LEU A 304 -24.10 -7.89 20.74
C LEU A 304 -23.55 -8.27 19.36
N PHE A 305 -23.30 -9.57 19.19
CA PHE A 305 -22.96 -10.21 17.93
C PHE A 305 -24.18 -10.41 17.04
N GLY A 306 -23.99 -10.25 15.73
CA GLY A 306 -25.03 -10.50 14.73
C GLY A 306 -26.08 -9.39 14.71
N ASN A 307 -27.29 -9.78 14.32
CA ASN A 307 -28.46 -8.89 14.26
C ASN A 307 -29.70 -9.52 14.94
N THR A 308 -29.53 -10.67 15.57
CA THR A 308 -30.54 -11.40 16.35
C THR A 308 -29.88 -12.17 17.48
N GLY A 309 -30.62 -12.53 18.48
CA GLY A 309 -30.10 -13.25 19.65
C GLY A 309 -29.61 -12.33 20.76
N LYS A 310 -28.80 -12.87 21.66
CA LYS A 310 -28.31 -12.19 22.86
C LYS A 310 -26.89 -12.61 23.23
N TYR A 311 -26.08 -12.91 22.24
CA TYR A 311 -24.69 -13.26 22.43
C TYR A 311 -23.84 -12.00 22.40
N TYR A 312 -22.93 -11.85 23.31
CA TYR A 312 -21.92 -10.77 23.25
C TYR A 312 -21.02 -10.92 22.00
N SER A 313 -20.61 -9.81 21.45
CA SER A 313 -19.49 -9.78 20.50
C SER A 313 -18.24 -10.34 21.17
N GLY A 314 -17.37 -11.04 20.43
CA GLY A 314 -16.05 -11.43 20.91
C GLY A 314 -15.15 -10.20 21.12
N ILE A 315 -13.96 -10.43 21.65
CA ILE A 315 -13.00 -9.35 21.94
C ILE A 315 -12.28 -8.85 20.69
N GLY A 316 -12.41 -9.53 19.55
CA GLY A 316 -11.62 -9.24 18.35
C GLY A 316 -11.83 -7.84 17.81
N THR A 317 -13.07 -7.34 17.75
CA THR A 317 -13.34 -5.96 17.37
C THR A 317 -12.69 -4.98 18.35
N ALA A 318 -12.78 -5.23 19.67
CA ALA A 318 -12.14 -4.39 20.66
C ALA A 318 -10.60 -4.36 20.51
N CYS A 319 -9.98 -5.51 20.24
CA CYS A 319 -8.54 -5.58 20.02
C CYS A 319 -8.12 -4.88 18.72
N HIS A 320 -8.91 -4.99 17.64
CA HIS A 320 -8.66 -4.30 16.37
C HIS A 320 -8.73 -2.77 16.54
N GLU A 321 -9.86 -2.25 17.04
CA GLU A 321 -10.06 -0.81 17.20
C GLU A 321 -9.06 -0.18 18.19
N PHE A 322 -8.71 -0.92 19.24
CA PHE A 322 -7.68 -0.47 20.18
C PHE A 322 -6.30 -0.43 19.54
N SER A 323 -5.99 -1.35 18.63
CA SER A 323 -4.71 -1.37 17.90
C SER A 323 -4.52 -0.12 17.04
N HIS A 324 -5.59 0.50 16.56
CA HIS A 324 -5.52 1.80 15.91
C HIS A 324 -5.01 2.89 16.85
N CYS A 325 -5.40 2.86 18.13
CA CYS A 325 -4.86 3.80 19.13
C CYS A 325 -3.35 3.62 19.35
N LEU A 326 -2.80 2.41 19.13
CA LEU A 326 -1.36 2.16 19.08
C LEU A 326 -0.71 2.63 17.76
N GLY A 327 -1.49 3.17 16.85
CA GLY A 327 -1.03 3.73 15.59
C GLY A 327 -0.98 2.76 14.41
N LEU A 328 -1.45 1.53 14.51
CA LEU A 328 -1.51 0.59 13.40
C LEU A 328 -2.59 1.00 12.38
N PRO A 329 -2.32 0.97 11.07
CA PRO A 329 -3.32 1.18 10.05
C PRO A 329 -4.10 -0.11 9.77
N ASP A 330 -5.20 -0.01 9.03
CA ASP A 330 -5.83 -1.17 8.42
C ASP A 330 -4.92 -1.80 7.37
N ILE A 331 -4.81 -3.14 7.43
CA ILE A 331 -4.00 -3.91 6.48
C ILE A 331 -4.87 -4.59 5.42
N TYR A 332 -6.18 -4.56 5.55
CA TYR A 332 -7.07 -4.96 4.46
C TYR A 332 -7.18 -3.87 3.37
N ASP A 333 -7.74 -4.22 2.23
CA ASP A 333 -8.02 -3.27 1.14
C ASP A 333 -9.26 -2.43 1.48
N VAL A 334 -9.07 -1.27 2.08
CA VAL A 334 -10.17 -0.38 2.51
C VAL A 334 -11.04 0.12 1.34
N ASN A 335 -10.55 0.09 0.09
CA ASN A 335 -11.33 0.42 -1.10
C ASN A 335 -12.12 -0.77 -1.69
N TYR A 336 -11.91 -1.98 -1.18
CA TYR A 336 -12.49 -3.21 -1.71
C TYR A 336 -12.28 -3.38 -3.22
N SER A 337 -11.12 -2.92 -3.71
CA SER A 337 -10.70 -2.94 -5.12
C SER A 337 -10.20 -4.32 -5.58
N GLY A 338 -9.97 -5.23 -4.63
CA GLY A 338 -9.51 -6.60 -4.85
C GLY A 338 -8.14 -6.93 -4.29
N GLY A 339 -7.55 -6.04 -3.50
CA GLY A 339 -6.39 -6.32 -2.67
C GLY A 339 -6.69 -7.41 -1.64
N ILE A 340 -5.67 -8.16 -1.22
CA ILE A 340 -5.81 -9.24 -0.23
C ILE A 340 -5.32 -8.81 1.15
N GLY A 341 -4.31 -7.93 1.22
CA GLY A 341 -3.63 -7.59 2.46
C GLY A 341 -3.08 -8.82 3.16
N MET A 342 -3.31 -8.91 4.45
CA MET A 342 -2.94 -10.07 5.28
C MET A 342 -4.10 -11.05 5.48
N ALA A 343 -5.26 -10.83 4.84
CA ALA A 343 -6.46 -11.66 5.04
C ALA A 343 -6.73 -11.88 6.54
N ASN A 344 -6.97 -13.13 6.97
CA ASN A 344 -7.23 -13.44 8.37
C ASN A 344 -5.95 -13.80 9.16
N TRP A 345 -4.75 -13.59 8.58
CA TRP A 345 -3.46 -13.79 9.25
C TRP A 345 -3.07 -12.64 10.19
N ASP A 346 -3.86 -11.61 10.28
CA ASP A 346 -3.52 -10.38 10.97
C ASP A 346 -4.78 -9.71 11.51
N ILE A 347 -4.71 -9.15 12.74
CA ILE A 347 -5.86 -8.53 13.38
C ILE A 347 -6.28 -7.24 12.69
N MET A 348 -5.32 -6.47 12.13
CA MET A 348 -5.59 -5.23 11.39
C MET A 348 -6.08 -5.52 9.96
N SER A 349 -6.35 -6.80 9.64
CA SER A 349 -7.00 -7.26 8.43
C SER A 349 -8.31 -8.00 8.80
N GLY A 350 -8.51 -9.25 8.34
CA GLY A 350 -9.71 -10.03 8.68
C GLY A 350 -9.64 -10.79 10.02
N GLY A 351 -8.46 -10.85 10.65
CA GLY A 351 -8.21 -11.70 11.82
C GLY A 351 -8.96 -11.32 13.09
N GLY A 352 -9.54 -10.12 13.16
CA GLY A 352 -10.41 -9.71 14.25
C GLY A 352 -11.68 -10.57 14.38
N TYR A 353 -12.10 -11.23 13.30
CA TYR A 353 -13.26 -12.14 13.28
C TYR A 353 -12.88 -13.62 13.50
N ALA A 354 -11.61 -13.92 13.74
CA ALA A 354 -11.15 -15.30 13.94
C ALA A 354 -11.77 -15.94 15.19
N GLY A 355 -11.80 -17.26 15.18
CA GLY A 355 -12.38 -18.08 16.22
C GLY A 355 -13.26 -19.19 15.65
N HIS A 356 -13.60 -20.19 16.45
CA HIS A 356 -14.40 -21.34 16.02
C HIS A 356 -15.78 -20.95 15.46
N SER A 357 -16.42 -19.93 16.05
CA SER A 357 -17.75 -19.45 15.60
C SER A 357 -17.67 -18.22 14.71
N GLY A 358 -16.49 -17.64 14.51
CA GLY A 358 -16.31 -16.45 13.66
C GLY A 358 -16.92 -15.18 14.22
N LYS A 359 -17.04 -15.06 15.54
CA LYS A 359 -17.56 -13.86 16.24
C LYS A 359 -16.45 -13.03 16.90
N GLY A 360 -15.17 -13.37 16.62
CA GLY A 360 -14.01 -12.71 17.21
C GLY A 360 -13.71 -13.14 18.66
N GLU A 361 -14.10 -14.34 19.02
CA GLU A 361 -13.83 -14.91 20.34
C GLU A 361 -12.38 -15.37 20.54
N ALA A 362 -11.65 -15.63 19.44
CA ALA A 362 -10.24 -15.95 19.40
C ALA A 362 -9.56 -15.20 18.25
N PRO A 363 -9.42 -13.85 18.37
CA PRO A 363 -8.83 -13.04 17.30
C PRO A 363 -7.40 -13.49 17.01
N CYS A 364 -6.97 -13.33 15.75
CA CYS A 364 -5.62 -13.63 15.32
C CYS A 364 -4.60 -12.74 16.05
N GLY A 365 -3.47 -13.32 16.45
CA GLY A 365 -2.37 -12.58 17.07
C GLY A 365 -1.69 -11.64 16.08
N TYR A 366 -0.95 -10.67 16.63
CA TYR A 366 -0.13 -9.75 15.86
C TYR A 366 0.91 -10.47 15.02
N SER A 367 1.10 -9.98 13.79
CA SER A 367 2.22 -10.36 12.94
C SER A 367 3.56 -9.85 13.51
N ALA A 368 4.66 -10.40 13.01
CA ALA A 368 5.99 -9.90 13.36
C ALA A 368 6.16 -8.42 12.98
N TYR A 369 5.51 -7.97 11.90
CA TYR A 369 5.48 -6.57 11.50
C TYR A 369 4.85 -5.69 12.59
N GLU A 370 3.64 -6.03 13.05
CA GLU A 370 2.92 -5.27 14.07
C GLU A 370 3.66 -5.25 15.41
N ARG A 371 4.23 -6.41 15.82
CA ARG A 371 5.04 -6.50 17.05
C ARG A 371 6.30 -5.66 16.96
N ALA A 372 6.98 -5.65 15.81
CA ALA A 372 8.15 -4.80 15.57
C ALA A 372 7.76 -3.32 15.52
N PHE A 373 6.64 -3.01 14.87
CA PHE A 373 6.07 -1.66 14.83
C PHE A 373 5.77 -1.11 16.23
N ALA A 374 5.18 -1.93 17.12
CA ALA A 374 4.90 -1.55 18.51
C ALA A 374 6.16 -1.52 19.40
N GLY A 375 7.31 -1.96 18.89
CA GLY A 375 8.57 -2.00 19.62
C GLY A 375 8.73 -3.22 20.56
N TRP A 376 7.91 -4.25 20.38
CA TRP A 376 7.92 -5.47 21.19
C TRP A 376 8.81 -6.57 20.63
N LEU A 377 9.21 -6.47 19.37
CA LEU A 377 10.04 -7.42 18.64
C LEU A 377 11.13 -6.68 17.86
N GLU A 378 12.36 -7.12 17.94
CA GLU A 378 13.46 -6.72 17.06
C GLU A 378 13.63 -7.76 15.95
N LEU A 379 13.45 -7.35 14.69
CA LEU A 379 13.64 -8.21 13.52
C LEU A 379 15.13 -8.46 13.30
N LYS A 380 15.50 -9.73 13.12
CA LYS A 380 16.88 -10.14 12.82
C LYS A 380 17.13 -10.08 11.32
N GLU A 381 18.01 -9.19 10.89
CA GLU A 381 18.40 -9.09 9.49
C GLU A 381 19.24 -10.30 9.04
N ILE A 382 18.88 -10.87 7.89
CA ILE A 382 19.76 -11.78 7.14
C ILE A 382 20.15 -11.07 5.85
N ASN A 383 21.45 -10.83 5.66
CA ASN A 383 22.03 -10.15 4.50
C ASN A 383 23.14 -10.96 3.80
N SER A 384 23.29 -12.21 4.18
CA SER A 384 24.32 -13.12 3.66
C SER A 384 23.88 -14.58 3.79
N PRO A 385 24.50 -15.52 3.10
CA PRO A 385 24.19 -16.94 3.21
C PRO A 385 24.15 -17.42 4.65
N THR A 386 23.02 -17.95 5.06
CA THR A 386 22.75 -18.29 6.47
C THR A 386 21.94 -19.58 6.57
N ILE A 387 22.26 -20.42 7.52
CA ILE A 387 21.42 -21.57 7.93
C ILE A 387 20.70 -21.20 9.22
N VAL A 388 19.37 -21.22 9.17
CA VAL A 388 18.54 -21.12 10.36
C VAL A 388 18.07 -22.51 10.71
N THR A 389 18.55 -23.02 11.85
CA THR A 389 18.23 -24.39 12.30
C THR A 389 16.96 -24.47 13.13
N GLU A 390 16.62 -23.39 13.83
CA GLU A 390 15.48 -23.33 14.73
C GLU A 390 14.90 -21.91 14.77
N LEU A 391 13.77 -21.69 14.09
CA LEU A 391 12.92 -20.52 14.25
C LEU A 391 11.73 -20.95 15.11
N PRO A 392 11.65 -20.53 16.38
CA PRO A 392 10.58 -20.90 17.29
C PRO A 392 9.26 -20.22 16.90
N PRO A 393 8.11 -20.73 17.37
CA PRO A 393 6.83 -20.04 17.23
C PRO A 393 6.90 -18.61 17.76
N ILE A 394 6.32 -17.66 17.00
CA ILE A 394 6.42 -16.24 17.33
C ILE A 394 5.67 -15.88 18.63
N ASP A 395 4.66 -16.63 19.01
CA ASP A 395 3.91 -16.46 20.26
C ASP A 395 4.68 -17.00 21.49
N GLU A 396 5.68 -17.86 21.28
CA GLU A 396 6.53 -18.37 22.37
C GLU A 396 7.76 -17.50 22.59
N LYS A 397 8.39 -17.01 21.50
CA LYS A 397 9.63 -16.22 21.58
C LYS A 397 9.62 -15.07 20.58
N PRO A 398 10.10 -13.87 21.00
CA PRO A 398 10.21 -12.70 20.10
C PRO A 398 11.34 -12.91 19.07
N MET A 399 11.09 -13.73 18.05
CA MET A 399 12.06 -14.03 17.01
C MET A 399 11.39 -14.11 15.64
N ALA A 400 11.84 -13.23 14.73
CA ALA A 400 11.53 -13.26 13.32
C ALA A 400 12.71 -12.70 12.53
N TYR A 401 12.78 -13.02 11.25
CA TYR A 401 13.86 -12.56 10.36
C TYR A 401 13.34 -11.59 9.31
N VAL A 402 14.22 -10.70 8.85
CA VAL A 402 13.92 -9.75 7.78
C VAL A 402 14.96 -9.85 6.67
N LEU A 403 14.46 -9.84 5.43
CA LEU A 403 15.25 -9.81 4.19
C LEU A 403 14.93 -8.49 3.48
N TYR A 404 15.88 -7.55 3.50
CA TYR A 404 15.69 -6.24 2.88
C TYR A 404 15.97 -6.27 1.38
N ASN A 405 15.23 -5.47 0.63
CA ASN A 405 15.65 -5.02 -0.69
C ASN A 405 16.90 -4.13 -0.54
N GLU A 406 18.01 -4.49 -1.19
CA GLU A 406 19.28 -3.77 -1.07
C GLU A 406 19.22 -2.33 -1.63
N GLY A 407 18.38 -2.10 -2.65
CA GLY A 407 18.20 -0.79 -3.28
C GLY A 407 17.22 0.12 -2.55
N ASN A 408 16.32 -0.47 -1.75
CA ASN A 408 15.31 0.27 -1.00
C ASN A 408 14.95 -0.45 0.30
N ARG A 409 15.57 -0.07 1.40
CA ARG A 409 15.33 -0.71 2.72
C ARG A 409 13.92 -0.49 3.31
N GLU A 410 13.10 0.34 2.70
CA GLU A 410 11.67 0.45 3.04
C GLU A 410 10.84 -0.70 2.41
N GLU A 411 11.46 -1.52 1.54
CA GLU A 411 10.88 -2.75 1.01
C GLU A 411 11.62 -3.97 1.55
N PHE A 412 10.88 -4.93 2.13
CA PHE A 412 11.45 -6.11 2.75
C PHE A 412 10.44 -7.25 2.91
N PHE A 413 10.99 -8.46 3.12
CA PHE A 413 10.21 -9.62 3.52
C PHE A 413 10.48 -9.98 4.98
N ILE A 414 9.43 -10.40 5.71
CA ILE A 414 9.53 -10.90 7.08
C ILE A 414 9.22 -12.39 7.07
N LEU A 415 10.04 -13.17 7.77
CA LEU A 415 9.90 -14.61 7.96
C LEU A 415 9.59 -14.87 9.44
N GLU A 416 8.40 -15.41 9.74
CA GLU A 416 7.97 -15.75 11.09
C GLU A 416 7.36 -17.12 11.16
N ASN A 417 7.49 -17.80 12.30
CA ASN A 417 6.91 -19.13 12.53
C ASN A 417 5.54 -19.00 13.22
N ARG A 418 4.50 -19.47 12.56
CA ARG A 418 3.13 -19.57 13.07
C ARG A 418 2.78 -21.01 13.38
N GLN A 419 2.27 -21.27 14.58
CA GLN A 419 1.77 -22.57 14.97
C GLN A 419 0.31 -22.47 15.39
N SER A 420 -0.49 -23.54 15.19
CA SER A 420 -1.89 -23.59 15.57
C SER A 420 -2.05 -23.72 17.08
N GLN A 421 -1.67 -22.67 17.80
CA GLN A 421 -1.74 -22.59 19.25
C GLN A 421 -1.98 -21.15 19.71
N GLY A 422 -2.44 -20.96 20.95
CA GLY A 422 -2.72 -19.62 21.48
C GLY A 422 -3.59 -18.81 20.51
N TRP A 423 -3.28 -17.54 20.31
CA TRP A 423 -4.00 -16.63 19.43
C TRP A 423 -3.89 -16.97 17.94
N PHE A 424 -3.17 -18.03 17.58
CA PHE A 424 -3.07 -18.56 16.21
C PHE A 424 -3.76 -19.92 16.02
N THR A 425 -4.54 -20.38 17.02
CA THR A 425 -5.27 -21.65 16.94
C THR A 425 -6.22 -21.66 15.74
N TYR A 426 -6.86 -20.54 15.46
CA TYR A 426 -7.79 -20.40 14.34
C TYR A 426 -7.32 -19.33 13.37
N VAL A 427 -7.45 -19.62 12.08
CA VAL A 427 -7.42 -18.61 11.01
C VAL A 427 -8.80 -18.63 10.38
N ASP A 428 -9.58 -17.59 10.60
CA ASP A 428 -11.02 -17.64 10.39
C ASP A 428 -11.66 -18.72 11.29
N ARG A 429 -12.25 -19.75 10.71
CA ARG A 429 -12.80 -20.94 11.41
C ARG A 429 -11.95 -22.19 11.21
N THR A 430 -10.85 -22.06 10.48
CA THR A 430 -9.94 -23.14 10.14
C THR A 430 -8.89 -23.28 11.25
N ASP A 431 -8.81 -24.46 11.82
CA ASP A 431 -7.76 -24.85 12.77
C ASP A 431 -6.62 -25.61 12.08
N GLY A 432 -5.54 -25.85 12.81
CA GLY A 432 -4.41 -26.64 12.33
C GLY A 432 -3.53 -25.97 11.27
N CYS A 433 -3.64 -24.66 11.08
CA CYS A 433 -2.74 -23.91 10.21
C CYS A 433 -1.40 -23.69 10.91
N HIS A 434 -0.31 -24.18 10.31
CA HIS A 434 1.04 -24.06 10.88
C HIS A 434 2.12 -23.98 9.81
N GLY A 435 3.26 -23.36 10.15
CA GLY A 435 4.40 -23.19 9.24
C GLY A 435 5.00 -21.78 9.29
N MET A 436 5.87 -21.45 8.35
CA MET A 436 6.46 -20.15 8.21
C MET A 436 5.55 -19.23 7.38
N LEU A 437 5.13 -18.13 7.96
CA LEU A 437 4.47 -17.03 7.25
C LEU A 437 5.55 -16.11 6.66
N VAL A 438 5.39 -15.76 5.40
CA VAL A 438 6.21 -14.77 4.70
C VAL A 438 5.35 -13.55 4.42
N SER A 439 5.71 -12.41 4.98
CA SER A 439 5.04 -11.12 4.73
C SER A 439 5.92 -10.24 3.86
N HIS A 440 5.33 -9.53 2.91
CA HIS A 440 5.99 -8.54 2.05
C HIS A 440 5.54 -7.15 2.48
N VAL A 441 6.49 -6.26 2.75
CA VAL A 441 6.28 -4.86 3.11
C VAL A 441 6.98 -3.97 2.09
N ASP A 442 6.24 -3.02 1.51
CA ASP A 442 6.78 -1.88 0.73
C ASP A 442 6.22 -0.59 1.33
N TYR A 443 6.97 -0.04 2.30
CA TYR A 443 6.54 1.10 3.08
C TYR A 443 6.44 2.38 2.25
N SER A 444 5.36 3.11 2.50
CA SER A 444 5.17 4.46 1.98
C SER A 444 4.50 5.31 3.05
N THR A 445 5.17 6.34 3.51
CA THR A 445 4.63 7.27 4.53
C THR A 445 3.20 7.71 4.18
N SER A 446 2.97 8.12 2.95
CA SER A 446 1.66 8.60 2.52
C SER A 446 0.58 7.51 2.50
N ALA A 447 0.93 6.23 2.23
CA ALA A 447 -0.04 5.15 2.25
C ALA A 447 -0.42 4.79 3.71
N TRP A 448 0.55 4.77 4.61
CA TRP A 448 0.32 4.54 6.03
C TRP A 448 -0.48 5.68 6.69
N GLU A 449 -0.11 6.92 6.41
CA GLU A 449 -0.82 8.10 6.92
C GLU A 449 -2.25 8.22 6.41
N ARG A 450 -2.54 7.73 5.22
CA ARG A 450 -3.89 7.76 4.62
C ARG A 450 -4.69 6.48 4.81
N ASN A 451 -4.19 5.54 5.61
CA ASN A 451 -4.82 4.24 5.80
C ASN A 451 -5.15 3.54 4.45
N ALA A 452 -4.23 3.56 3.49
CA ALA A 452 -4.45 3.14 2.10
C ALA A 452 -3.38 2.16 1.60
N LEU A 453 -2.97 1.20 2.46
CA LEU A 453 -1.84 0.31 2.18
C LEU A 453 -2.06 -0.60 0.97
N ASN A 454 -3.24 -1.19 0.86
CA ASN A 454 -3.54 -2.26 -0.08
C ASN A 454 -4.65 -1.92 -1.08
N THR A 455 -4.92 -0.63 -1.26
CA THR A 455 -5.96 -0.12 -2.17
C THR A 455 -5.61 -0.29 -3.66
N ASN A 456 -4.37 -0.66 -3.98
CA ASN A 456 -3.94 -1.05 -5.32
C ASN A 456 -3.67 -2.57 -5.36
N PRO A 457 -4.56 -3.40 -5.94
CA PRO A 457 -4.37 -4.85 -5.99
C PRO A 457 -3.12 -5.32 -6.74
N SER A 458 -2.58 -4.49 -7.64
CA SER A 458 -1.35 -4.79 -8.39
C SER A 458 -0.08 -4.37 -7.66
N HIS A 459 -0.21 -3.61 -6.57
CA HIS A 459 0.90 -3.12 -5.77
C HIS A 459 0.46 -3.01 -4.31
N GLN A 460 0.27 -4.16 -3.67
CA GLN A 460 -0.08 -4.24 -2.25
C GLN A 460 1.15 -3.95 -1.40
N ARG A 461 1.04 -3.05 -0.44
CA ARG A 461 2.18 -2.56 0.35
C ARG A 461 2.46 -3.35 1.61
N LEU A 462 1.49 -4.10 2.09
CA LEU A 462 1.66 -5.08 3.15
C LEU A 462 0.73 -6.26 2.91
N SER A 463 1.30 -7.38 2.45
CA SER A 463 0.56 -8.60 2.16
C SER A 463 1.38 -9.82 2.53
N PHE A 464 0.75 -10.99 2.64
CA PHE A 464 1.49 -12.24 2.80
C PHE A 464 1.77 -12.89 1.44
N VAL A 465 2.78 -13.78 1.42
CA VAL A 465 3.12 -14.60 0.27
C VAL A 465 2.63 -16.03 0.51
N PRO A 466 1.59 -16.51 -0.20
CA PRO A 466 1.08 -17.85 0.01
C PRO A 466 2.04 -18.91 -0.55
N ALA A 467 2.50 -19.84 0.28
CA ALA A 467 3.40 -20.92 -0.12
C ALA A 467 2.86 -21.70 -1.32
N GLY A 468 1.55 -21.95 -1.36
CA GLY A 468 0.89 -22.65 -2.45
C GLY A 468 0.72 -21.86 -3.75
N GLY A 469 1.14 -20.60 -3.82
CA GLY A 469 1.02 -19.73 -4.99
C GLY A 469 -0.37 -19.13 -5.20
N GLU A 470 -1.33 -19.40 -4.31
CA GLU A 470 -2.73 -18.97 -4.44
C GLU A 470 -3.22 -18.42 -3.11
N TYR A 471 -3.80 -17.22 -3.14
CA TYR A 471 -4.45 -16.64 -1.95
C TYR A 471 -5.77 -17.33 -1.62
N GLY A 472 -6.62 -17.54 -2.61
CA GLY A 472 -7.97 -18.10 -2.52
C GLY A 472 -8.64 -18.12 -3.88
N ASP A 473 -9.92 -18.51 -3.91
CA ASP A 473 -10.70 -18.46 -5.15
C ASP A 473 -11.09 -17.01 -5.47
N LYS A 474 -10.74 -16.53 -6.65
CA LYS A 474 -11.25 -15.25 -7.17
C LYS A 474 -12.66 -15.46 -7.71
N VAL A 475 -13.65 -14.98 -6.99
CA VAL A 475 -15.04 -15.00 -7.45
C VAL A 475 -15.35 -13.68 -8.15
N LYS A 476 -15.72 -13.76 -9.44
CA LYS A 476 -16.05 -12.58 -10.23
C LYS A 476 -17.33 -11.94 -9.71
N VAL A 477 -17.28 -10.64 -9.41
CA VAL A 477 -18.40 -9.87 -8.92
C VAL A 477 -18.56 -8.64 -9.83
N GLY A 478 -19.47 -8.74 -10.81
CA GLY A 478 -19.58 -7.73 -11.86
C GLY A 478 -18.29 -7.59 -12.66
N SER A 479 -17.63 -6.44 -12.60
CA SER A 479 -16.33 -6.17 -13.26
C SER A 479 -15.11 -6.38 -12.36
N THR A 480 -15.30 -6.77 -11.11
CA THR A 480 -14.23 -6.98 -10.13
C THR A 480 -14.25 -8.39 -9.57
N TYR A 481 -13.39 -8.64 -8.59
CA TYR A 481 -13.30 -9.94 -7.93
C TYR A 481 -13.42 -9.75 -6.43
N ARG A 482 -13.97 -10.76 -5.73
CA ARG A 482 -13.80 -10.95 -4.30
C ARG A 482 -12.99 -12.23 -4.07
N TRP A 483 -12.33 -12.30 -2.93
CA TRP A 483 -11.67 -13.51 -2.48
C TRP A 483 -12.66 -14.39 -1.71
N ASN A 484 -12.61 -15.69 -1.97
CA ASN A 484 -13.35 -16.69 -1.22
C ASN A 484 -12.34 -17.72 -0.70
N PHE A 485 -12.23 -17.81 0.60
CA PHE A 485 -11.29 -18.70 1.28
C PHE A 485 -11.98 -20.01 1.68
N LYS A 486 -11.24 -21.09 1.58
CA LYS A 486 -11.58 -22.42 2.08
C LYS A 486 -10.45 -22.90 2.98
N ASP A 487 -10.70 -23.91 3.81
CA ASP A 487 -9.68 -24.50 4.69
C ASP A 487 -8.42 -24.90 3.94
N ASP A 488 -8.56 -25.48 2.73
CA ASP A 488 -7.42 -25.87 1.89
C ASP A 488 -6.53 -24.70 1.47
N HIS A 489 -7.09 -23.49 1.31
CA HIS A 489 -6.30 -22.29 1.05
C HIS A 489 -5.48 -21.92 2.28
N TYR A 490 -6.12 -21.76 3.44
CA TYR A 490 -5.42 -21.42 4.69
C TYR A 490 -4.32 -22.42 5.05
N LEU A 491 -4.60 -23.73 4.94
CA LEU A 491 -3.62 -24.80 5.18
C LEU A 491 -2.45 -24.79 4.16
N SER A 492 -2.56 -24.05 3.06
CA SER A 492 -1.55 -23.95 1.99
C SER A 492 -0.86 -22.59 1.93
N HIS A 493 -1.19 -21.65 2.82
CA HIS A 493 -0.59 -20.32 2.82
C HIS A 493 0.81 -20.30 3.45
N LEU A 494 1.04 -21.13 4.47
CA LEU A 494 2.31 -21.17 5.20
C LEU A 494 3.30 -22.14 4.58
N PHE A 495 4.60 -21.87 4.71
CA PHE A 495 5.67 -22.77 4.26
C PHE A 495 6.06 -23.77 5.38
N PRO A 496 6.28 -25.07 5.11
CA PRO A 496 6.02 -25.73 3.84
C PRO A 496 4.54 -26.01 3.59
N GLY A 497 3.66 -25.93 4.59
CA GLY A 497 2.22 -26.08 4.55
C GLY A 497 1.73 -27.37 3.93
N LYS A 498 0.45 -27.46 3.64
CA LYS A 498 -0.21 -28.63 3.07
C LYS A 498 0.38 -29.04 1.71
N LYS A 499 0.78 -28.04 0.88
CA LYS A 499 1.40 -28.29 -0.45
C LYS A 499 2.89 -28.64 -0.37
N LYS A 500 3.50 -28.65 0.82
CA LYS A 500 4.91 -28.99 1.10
C LYS A 500 5.90 -28.17 0.26
N VAL A 501 5.69 -26.88 0.18
CA VAL A 501 6.54 -25.94 -0.55
C VAL A 501 7.76 -25.60 0.31
N THR A 502 8.95 -25.96 -0.16
CA THR A 502 10.21 -25.82 0.59
C THR A 502 11.10 -24.69 0.11
N VAL A 503 10.62 -23.88 -0.85
CA VAL A 503 11.36 -22.78 -1.47
C VAL A 503 10.49 -21.54 -1.52
N PHE A 504 11.06 -20.40 -1.13
CA PHE A 504 10.53 -19.08 -1.38
C PHE A 504 11.57 -18.26 -2.14
N ASP A 505 11.23 -17.84 -3.33
CA ASP A 505 12.01 -16.89 -4.12
C ASP A 505 11.08 -16.01 -4.98
N ASN A 506 11.64 -14.96 -5.59
CA ASN A 506 10.87 -14.05 -6.43
C ASN A 506 10.31 -14.72 -7.69
N ALA A 507 10.99 -15.72 -8.24
CA ALA A 507 10.60 -16.34 -9.50
C ALA A 507 9.36 -17.22 -9.33
N SER A 508 9.36 -18.07 -8.29
CA SER A 508 8.25 -19.00 -8.03
C SER A 508 7.01 -18.32 -7.43
N HIS A 509 7.17 -17.14 -6.81
CA HIS A 509 6.09 -16.43 -6.11
C HIS A 509 5.80 -15.03 -6.69
N ALA A 510 6.28 -14.71 -7.89
CA ALA A 510 6.14 -13.38 -8.51
C ALA A 510 4.69 -12.90 -8.64
N ASP A 511 3.75 -13.82 -8.94
CA ASP A 511 2.34 -13.48 -9.17
C ASP A 511 1.49 -13.42 -7.88
N CYS A 512 2.10 -13.74 -6.73
CA CYS A 512 1.40 -13.81 -5.45
C CYS A 512 2.16 -13.13 -4.29
N GLY A 513 2.68 -11.94 -4.53
CA GLY A 513 3.29 -11.10 -3.48
C GLY A 513 4.79 -11.31 -3.26
N GLY A 514 5.44 -12.27 -3.93
CA GLY A 514 6.88 -12.51 -3.82
C GLY A 514 7.75 -11.62 -4.71
N ARG A 515 7.16 -10.70 -5.48
CA ARG A 515 7.87 -9.80 -6.39
C ARG A 515 8.31 -8.54 -5.64
N LEU A 516 9.57 -8.12 -5.85
CA LEU A 516 10.00 -6.78 -5.47
C LEU A 516 9.36 -5.71 -6.38
N PHE A 517 8.94 -4.61 -5.79
CA PHE A 517 8.39 -3.44 -6.48
C PHE A 517 9.46 -2.39 -6.80
N ASN A 518 10.50 -2.30 -5.96
CA ASN A 518 11.59 -1.36 -6.14
C ASN A 518 12.85 -2.10 -6.62
N ALA A 519 13.59 -1.47 -7.52
CA ALA A 519 14.83 -2.04 -8.01
C ALA A 519 15.90 -2.10 -6.90
N ASN A 520 16.71 -3.15 -6.92
CA ASN A 520 17.97 -3.20 -6.18
C ASN A 520 18.96 -2.14 -6.69
N SER A 521 20.07 -1.97 -6.00
CA SER A 521 21.14 -1.04 -6.40
C SER A 521 21.75 -1.35 -7.78
N ASP A 522 21.64 -2.60 -8.25
CA ASP A 522 22.06 -3.06 -9.56
C ASP A 522 20.96 -2.91 -10.65
N GLY A 523 19.79 -2.39 -10.30
CA GLY A 523 18.65 -2.23 -11.20
C GLY A 523 17.79 -3.49 -11.38
N SER A 524 18.15 -4.62 -10.77
CA SER A 524 17.33 -5.84 -10.80
C SER A 524 16.13 -5.75 -9.84
N TYR A 525 15.13 -6.61 -10.06
CA TYR A 525 13.97 -6.79 -9.18
C TYR A 525 13.98 -8.17 -8.51
N ALA A 526 15.16 -8.81 -8.41
CA ALA A 526 15.31 -10.12 -7.81
C ALA A 526 15.69 -10.01 -6.32
N LEU A 527 15.00 -10.76 -5.46
CA LEU A 527 15.46 -10.97 -4.10
C LEU A 527 16.70 -11.88 -4.16
N ASN A 528 17.89 -11.30 -3.96
CA ASN A 528 19.17 -12.01 -4.06
C ASN A 528 19.45 -12.94 -2.85
N LEU A 529 18.44 -13.24 -2.04
CA LEU A 529 18.49 -14.07 -0.85
C LEU A 529 17.35 -15.12 -0.88
N PRO A 530 17.32 -16.04 -1.85
CA PRO A 530 16.30 -17.08 -1.89
C PRO A 530 16.32 -17.92 -0.61
N VAL A 531 15.13 -18.29 -0.13
CA VAL A 531 14.94 -19.13 1.06
C VAL A 531 14.60 -20.54 0.60
N THR A 532 15.44 -21.50 0.94
CA THR A 532 15.35 -22.89 0.49
C THR A 532 15.38 -23.87 1.65
N HIS A 533 15.14 -25.15 1.39
CA HIS A 533 15.15 -26.19 2.43
C HIS A 533 14.24 -25.85 3.62
N ILE A 534 13.12 -25.18 3.37
CA ILE A 534 12.17 -24.87 4.42
C ILE A 534 11.55 -26.16 4.95
N GLN A 535 11.77 -26.41 6.23
CA GLN A 535 11.28 -27.61 6.91
C GLN A 535 10.65 -27.24 8.25
N GLU A 536 9.67 -28.01 8.62
CA GLU A 536 9.04 -27.95 9.94
C GLU A 536 9.24 -29.25 10.68
N LYS A 537 9.71 -29.16 11.91
CA LYS A 537 9.87 -30.32 12.82
C LYS A 537 9.58 -29.91 14.26
N ASN A 538 8.63 -30.60 14.88
CA ASN A 538 8.23 -30.34 16.27
C ASN A 538 7.87 -28.85 16.54
N GLY A 539 7.17 -28.20 15.60
CA GLY A 539 6.79 -26.80 15.71
C GLY A 539 7.90 -25.78 15.44
N MET A 540 9.14 -26.24 15.21
CA MET A 540 10.27 -25.39 14.83
C MET A 540 10.43 -25.37 13.32
N ILE A 541 10.73 -24.19 12.77
CA ILE A 541 11.05 -24.02 11.34
C ILE A 541 12.56 -23.93 11.16
N SER A 542 13.08 -24.64 10.16
CA SER A 542 14.45 -24.49 9.67
C SER A 542 14.46 -24.15 8.21
N PHE A 543 15.46 -23.39 7.76
CA PHE A 543 15.61 -23.02 6.36
C PHE A 543 17.03 -22.53 6.06
N TYR A 544 17.37 -22.48 4.77
CA TYR A 544 18.61 -21.93 4.26
C TYR A 544 18.31 -20.64 3.50
N VAL A 545 19.10 -19.61 3.72
CA VAL A 545 19.08 -18.38 2.95
C VAL A 545 20.30 -18.36 2.06
N ALA A 546 20.14 -18.12 0.78
CA ALA A 546 21.23 -18.09 -0.19
C ALA A 546 22.12 -19.35 -0.15
N GLY A 547 21.48 -20.55 -0.02
CA GLY A 547 22.15 -21.85 0.05
C GLY A 547 22.84 -22.19 1.36
N GLY A 548 22.91 -21.28 2.32
CA GLY A 548 23.47 -21.54 3.66
C GLY A 548 24.97 -21.61 3.74
N ARG A 549 25.72 -21.61 2.63
CA ARG A 549 27.18 -21.48 2.56
C ARG A 549 27.58 -20.73 1.30
N LEU A 550 28.81 -20.21 1.32
CA LEU A 550 29.42 -19.56 0.16
C LEU A 550 30.32 -20.55 -0.58
N LEU A 551 30.29 -20.53 -1.91
CA LEU A 551 31.39 -21.01 -2.76
C LEU A 551 32.53 -20.02 -2.72
N GLU A 552 33.74 -20.43 -3.12
CA GLU A 552 34.85 -19.50 -3.29
C GLU A 552 34.55 -18.48 -4.39
N THR A 553 34.94 -17.22 -4.16
CA THR A 553 34.77 -16.16 -5.16
C THR A 553 35.66 -16.44 -6.39
N PRO A 554 35.14 -16.42 -7.64
CA PRO A 554 35.95 -16.63 -8.82
C PRO A 554 37.09 -15.60 -8.93
N GLU A 555 38.31 -16.08 -9.12
CA GLU A 555 39.46 -15.20 -9.44
C GLU A 555 39.45 -14.87 -10.93
N LEU A 556 39.28 -13.60 -11.29
CA LEU A 556 39.31 -13.14 -12.67
C LEU A 556 40.72 -13.23 -13.26
N LEU A 557 40.79 -13.72 -14.49
CA LEU A 557 42.01 -13.80 -15.26
C LEU A 557 42.02 -12.70 -16.35
N PRO A 558 43.22 -12.39 -16.93
CA PRO A 558 43.25 -11.43 -18.01
C PRO A 558 42.34 -11.77 -19.15
N VAL A 559 41.69 -10.76 -19.73
CA VAL A 559 40.84 -10.92 -20.92
C VAL A 559 41.68 -11.38 -22.11
N THR A 560 41.09 -12.15 -23.02
CA THR A 560 41.68 -12.60 -24.25
C THR A 560 40.82 -12.28 -25.47
N GLU A 561 41.31 -12.52 -26.67
CA GLU A 561 40.59 -12.28 -27.94
C GLU A 561 39.96 -10.86 -27.99
N MET A 562 40.73 -9.86 -27.53
CA MET A 562 40.28 -8.47 -27.54
C MET A 562 40.32 -7.94 -29.00
N GLY A 563 39.17 -7.42 -29.44
CA GLY A 563 39.03 -6.89 -30.80
C GLY A 563 37.98 -5.78 -30.88
N GLU A 564 37.63 -5.38 -32.09
CA GLU A 564 36.57 -4.40 -32.29
C GLU A 564 35.22 -5.01 -31.85
N GLY A 565 34.63 -4.44 -30.84
CA GLY A 565 33.32 -4.85 -30.27
C GLY A 565 33.32 -6.24 -29.63
N THR A 566 34.47 -6.80 -29.23
CA THR A 566 34.55 -8.15 -28.65
C THR A 566 35.71 -8.31 -27.69
N PHE A 567 35.49 -9.13 -26.65
CA PHE A 567 36.54 -9.70 -25.79
C PHE A 567 36.06 -11.00 -25.16
N THR A 568 37.02 -11.82 -24.68
CA THR A 568 36.70 -13.02 -23.86
C THR A 568 37.08 -12.77 -22.43
N ALA A 569 36.11 -12.78 -21.54
CA ALA A 569 36.29 -12.78 -20.09
C ALA A 569 36.74 -14.17 -19.63
N ASN A 570 37.68 -14.26 -18.67
CA ASN A 570 38.22 -15.53 -18.18
C ASN A 570 38.29 -15.50 -16.64
N TRP A 571 38.13 -16.66 -16.00
CA TRP A 571 38.26 -16.84 -14.56
C TRP A 571 38.75 -18.24 -14.19
N LYS A 572 39.20 -18.43 -12.96
CA LYS A 572 39.56 -19.75 -12.45
C LYS A 572 38.30 -20.54 -12.08
N ALA A 573 38.37 -21.85 -12.29
CA ALA A 573 37.34 -22.77 -11.83
C ALA A 573 37.22 -22.68 -10.29
N VAL A 574 35.98 -22.74 -9.82
CA VAL A 574 35.65 -22.83 -8.38
C VAL A 574 35.18 -24.23 -8.09
N ASP A 575 35.71 -24.83 -7.01
CA ASP A 575 35.30 -26.17 -6.58
C ASP A 575 33.80 -26.19 -6.25
N GLU A 576 33.11 -27.26 -6.69
CA GLU A 576 31.67 -27.46 -6.54
C GLU A 576 30.78 -26.47 -7.34
N ALA A 577 31.36 -25.58 -8.15
CA ALA A 577 30.58 -24.77 -9.08
C ALA A 577 30.07 -25.62 -10.25
N GLU A 578 28.79 -25.59 -10.50
CA GLU A 578 28.13 -26.23 -11.63
C GLU A 578 28.07 -25.30 -12.85
N HIS A 579 27.91 -23.99 -12.60
CA HIS A 579 27.87 -22.94 -13.64
C HIS A 579 28.25 -21.59 -13.04
N TYR A 580 28.33 -20.56 -13.88
CA TYR A 580 28.71 -19.21 -13.49
C TYR A 580 27.68 -18.21 -14.03
N GLU A 581 27.63 -17.08 -13.37
CA GLU A 581 26.98 -15.88 -13.89
C GLU A 581 28.03 -14.79 -14.10
N LEU A 582 27.95 -14.10 -15.24
CA LEU A 582 28.77 -12.94 -15.55
C LEU A 582 27.88 -11.72 -15.72
N GLU A 583 28.13 -10.70 -14.91
CA GLU A 583 27.54 -9.38 -15.10
C GLU A 583 28.49 -8.50 -15.90
N LEU A 584 28.02 -7.98 -17.02
CA LEU A 584 28.69 -6.97 -17.83
C LEU A 584 28.00 -5.63 -17.65
N GLN A 585 28.76 -4.60 -17.29
CA GLN A 585 28.25 -3.28 -17.05
C GLN A 585 28.94 -2.25 -17.96
N ASP A 586 28.15 -1.35 -18.51
CA ASP A 586 28.62 -0.15 -19.22
C ASP A 586 29.03 0.89 -18.18
N VAL A 587 30.34 1.23 -18.12
CA VAL A 587 30.89 2.12 -17.09
C VAL A 587 30.30 3.54 -17.20
N GLU A 588 30.10 4.03 -18.40
CA GLU A 588 29.51 5.33 -18.65
C GLU A 588 28.05 5.39 -18.16
N MET A 589 27.27 4.35 -18.45
CA MET A 589 25.88 4.26 -18.01
C MET A 589 25.77 4.03 -16.51
N ALA A 590 26.64 3.22 -15.93
CA ALA A 590 26.64 2.92 -14.48
C ALA A 590 27.15 4.07 -13.60
N SER A 591 27.98 4.97 -14.15
CA SER A 591 28.49 6.14 -13.42
C SER A 591 27.50 7.31 -13.39
N ARG A 592 26.37 7.19 -14.08
CA ARG A 592 25.35 8.23 -14.08
C ARG A 592 24.59 8.22 -12.76
N PRO A 593 24.37 9.37 -12.12
CA PRO A 593 23.59 9.43 -10.90
C PRO A 593 22.19 8.88 -11.18
N THR A 594 21.72 7.98 -10.34
CA THR A 594 20.34 7.49 -10.36
C THR A 594 19.41 8.68 -10.17
N ARG A 595 18.57 8.97 -11.14
CA ARG A 595 17.65 10.10 -11.06
C ARG A 595 16.55 9.77 -10.06
N HIS A 596 16.51 10.50 -8.97
CA HIS A 596 15.45 10.39 -7.98
C HIS A 596 14.23 11.19 -8.45
N MET A 597 13.17 10.47 -8.84
CA MET A 597 11.92 11.08 -9.32
C MET A 597 10.99 11.36 -8.14
N LEU A 598 10.61 12.62 -7.96
CA LEU A 598 9.70 13.08 -6.89
C LEU A 598 8.23 12.97 -7.32
N LEU A 599 7.95 13.26 -8.60
CA LEU A 599 6.59 13.25 -9.14
C LEU A 599 6.61 13.01 -10.65
N LYS A 600 5.61 12.27 -11.17
CA LYS A 600 5.37 12.13 -12.61
C LYS A 600 3.88 12.06 -12.89
N GLU A 601 3.44 12.85 -13.88
CA GLU A 601 2.07 12.80 -14.40
C GLU A 601 2.07 12.83 -15.92
N THR A 602 1.33 11.92 -16.54
CA THR A 602 1.23 11.76 -18.00
C THR A 602 -0.10 12.26 -18.56
N PHE A 603 -1.00 12.65 -17.69
CA PHE A 603 -2.34 13.16 -18.00
C PHE A 603 -3.19 12.24 -18.92
N ASN A 604 -2.92 10.93 -18.88
CA ASN A 604 -3.57 9.97 -19.77
C ASN A 604 -5.10 9.90 -19.61
N TYR A 605 -5.61 10.17 -18.42
CA TYR A 605 -7.05 10.16 -18.13
C TYR A 605 -7.79 11.40 -18.65
N PHE A 606 -7.06 12.45 -19.05
CA PHE A 606 -7.63 13.64 -19.66
C PHE A 606 -7.70 13.56 -21.18
N ARG A 607 -7.15 12.51 -21.80
CA ARG A 607 -7.11 12.39 -23.27
C ARG A 607 -8.49 12.11 -23.83
N HIS A 608 -8.90 12.93 -24.81
CA HIS A 608 -10.17 12.79 -25.53
C HIS A 608 -9.95 12.91 -27.04
N ASN A 609 -10.54 12.01 -27.82
CA ASN A 609 -10.27 11.84 -29.26
C ASN A 609 -10.98 12.86 -30.18
N SER A 610 -11.50 13.96 -29.70
CA SER A 610 -12.24 14.92 -30.55
C SER A 610 -11.63 16.32 -30.53
N GLY A 611 -11.09 16.76 -31.67
CA GLY A 611 -10.76 18.13 -31.97
C GLY A 611 -9.73 18.80 -31.05
N ASP A 612 -10.00 20.00 -30.59
CA ASP A 612 -9.14 20.79 -29.68
C ASP A 612 -9.40 20.50 -28.18
N GLY A 613 -10.06 19.40 -27.88
CA GLY A 613 -10.37 18.93 -26.53
C GLY A 613 -11.77 19.33 -26.01
N GLY A 614 -12.08 18.99 -24.76
CA GLY A 614 -13.38 19.26 -24.15
C GLY A 614 -13.59 20.75 -23.81
N PHE A 615 -14.86 21.10 -23.55
CA PHE A 615 -15.25 22.44 -23.16
C PHE A 615 -15.63 22.54 -21.67
N ASP A 616 -15.77 21.39 -20.98
CA ASP A 616 -16.10 21.36 -19.57
C ASP A 616 -14.85 21.64 -18.72
N ASP A 617 -14.96 22.64 -17.84
CA ASP A 617 -13.89 22.97 -16.89
C ASP A 617 -13.82 21.89 -15.78
N LEU A 618 -12.74 21.14 -15.75
CA LEU A 618 -12.51 20.04 -14.82
C LEU A 618 -11.71 20.46 -13.58
N SER A 619 -11.47 21.76 -13.38
CA SER A 619 -10.61 22.27 -12.30
C SER A 619 -11.07 21.85 -10.91
N GLU A 620 -12.38 21.82 -10.64
CA GLU A 620 -12.95 21.41 -9.36
C GLU A 620 -12.80 19.89 -9.10
N ASN A 621 -12.61 19.10 -10.16
CA ASN A 621 -12.52 17.65 -10.11
C ASN A 621 -11.16 17.13 -10.55
N VAL A 622 -10.13 17.96 -10.58
CA VAL A 622 -8.81 17.63 -11.13
C VAL A 622 -8.22 16.34 -10.58
N ASN A 623 -8.34 16.11 -9.27
CA ASN A 623 -7.79 14.92 -8.62
C ASN A 623 -8.47 13.59 -9.03
N GLN A 624 -9.67 13.63 -9.63
CA GLN A 624 -10.33 12.40 -10.15
C GLN A 624 -9.66 11.85 -11.41
N TYR A 625 -8.86 12.68 -12.09
CA TYR A 625 -8.22 12.36 -13.37
C TYR A 625 -6.69 12.28 -13.27
N MET A 626 -6.10 12.57 -12.11
CA MET A 626 -4.66 12.52 -11.87
C MET A 626 -4.21 11.20 -11.28
N GLY A 627 -2.97 10.81 -11.55
CA GLY A 627 -2.35 9.61 -10.98
C GLY A 627 -2.06 9.71 -9.48
N SER A 628 -2.12 10.94 -8.91
CA SER A 628 -1.94 11.22 -7.47
C SER A 628 -2.88 12.33 -7.04
N GLU A 629 -3.20 12.41 -5.76
CA GLU A 629 -3.99 13.50 -5.19
C GLU A 629 -3.14 14.73 -4.83
N GLY A 630 -3.81 15.82 -4.52
CA GLY A 630 -3.18 17.08 -4.11
C GLY A 630 -2.97 18.07 -5.25
N TRP A 631 -3.46 17.77 -6.44
CA TRP A 631 -3.49 18.69 -7.56
C TRP A 631 -4.55 19.75 -7.38
N SER A 632 -4.27 20.96 -7.86
CA SER A 632 -5.25 22.03 -7.99
C SER A 632 -5.10 22.74 -9.33
N ALA A 633 -6.18 23.25 -9.86
CA ALA A 633 -6.18 23.87 -11.19
C ALA A 633 -7.24 24.97 -11.33
N VAL A 634 -7.08 25.79 -12.35
CA VAL A 634 -8.09 26.76 -12.81
C VAL A 634 -8.10 26.75 -14.34
N ARG A 635 -9.27 26.54 -14.92
CA ARG A 635 -9.50 26.41 -16.36
C ARG A 635 -8.72 25.28 -16.99
N LEU A 636 -8.95 24.08 -16.44
CA LEU A 636 -8.38 22.81 -16.89
C LEU A 636 -9.40 22.04 -17.71
N TYR A 637 -9.02 21.56 -18.88
CA TYR A 637 -9.89 20.87 -19.83
C TYR A 637 -9.21 19.62 -20.37
N THR A 638 -10.00 18.68 -20.92
CA THR A 638 -9.45 17.53 -21.68
C THR A 638 -8.76 18.00 -22.96
N SER A 639 -7.77 17.22 -23.42
CA SER A 639 -7.08 17.46 -24.70
C SER A 639 -6.74 16.14 -25.42
N PRO A 640 -6.35 16.18 -26.71
CA PRO A 640 -5.92 14.96 -27.41
C PRO A 640 -4.61 14.36 -26.88
N THR A 641 -3.75 15.15 -26.24
CA THR A 641 -2.38 14.76 -25.86
C THR A 641 -2.14 14.73 -24.35
N GLY A 642 -2.93 15.46 -23.56
CA GLY A 642 -2.79 15.57 -22.11
C GLY A 642 -3.89 16.45 -21.53
N VAL A 643 -3.54 17.59 -20.90
CA VAL A 643 -4.49 18.60 -20.42
C VAL A 643 -4.39 19.88 -21.25
N LYS A 644 -5.48 20.62 -21.36
CA LYS A 644 -5.54 21.98 -21.89
C LYS A 644 -5.79 22.95 -20.75
N LEU A 645 -4.93 23.94 -20.60
CA LEU A 645 -5.05 25.03 -19.63
C LEU A 645 -5.50 26.33 -20.32
N GLY A 646 -6.41 27.04 -19.69
CA GLY A 646 -6.88 28.34 -20.17
C GLY A 646 -7.86 28.28 -21.34
N THR A 647 -8.32 29.49 -21.78
CA THR A 647 -9.20 29.69 -22.90
C THR A 647 -8.50 30.59 -23.95
N THR A 648 -9.17 30.89 -25.06
CA THR A 648 -8.64 31.80 -26.10
C THR A 648 -8.28 33.20 -25.59
N SER A 649 -8.92 33.67 -24.53
CA SER A 649 -8.73 35.05 -24.03
C SER A 649 -8.34 35.11 -22.56
N THR A 650 -8.27 33.98 -21.85
CA THR A 650 -8.00 33.98 -20.42
C THR A 650 -7.12 32.80 -20.06
N GLY A 651 -6.03 33.08 -19.35
CA GLY A 651 -5.09 32.07 -18.88
C GLY A 651 -5.69 31.10 -17.87
N GLY A 652 -4.99 30.02 -17.64
CA GLY A 652 -5.27 28.99 -16.63
C GLY A 652 -4.01 28.57 -15.90
N TRP A 653 -4.13 27.75 -14.87
CA TRP A 653 -2.98 27.21 -14.18
C TRP A 653 -3.25 25.82 -13.65
N LEU A 654 -2.15 25.08 -13.43
CA LEU A 654 -2.11 23.76 -12.83
C LEU A 654 -1.01 23.73 -11.76
N GLN A 655 -1.33 23.23 -10.58
CA GLN A 655 -0.40 23.09 -9.45
C GLN A 655 -0.30 21.63 -9.04
N THR A 656 0.94 21.17 -8.83
CA THR A 656 1.22 19.79 -8.40
C THR A 656 0.89 19.59 -6.94
N PRO A 657 0.76 18.32 -6.49
CA PRO A 657 0.92 17.96 -5.08
C PRO A 657 2.23 18.51 -4.51
N THR A 658 2.27 18.65 -3.21
CA THR A 658 3.49 19.01 -2.49
C THR A 658 4.46 17.83 -2.41
N PHE A 659 5.76 18.13 -2.42
CA PHE A 659 6.86 17.15 -2.29
C PHE A 659 7.99 17.71 -1.44
N TYR A 660 8.85 16.83 -0.93
CA TYR A 660 10.04 17.17 -0.15
C TYR A 660 11.30 16.88 -0.98
N PRO A 661 12.01 17.88 -1.53
CA PRO A 661 13.31 17.65 -2.13
C PRO A 661 14.37 17.34 -1.07
N THR A 662 15.32 16.47 -1.39
CA THR A 662 16.48 16.18 -0.55
C THR A 662 17.74 16.91 -1.05
N ALA A 663 17.77 17.28 -2.32
CA ALA A 663 18.80 18.11 -2.93
C ALA A 663 18.55 19.61 -2.73
N ASP A 664 19.50 20.45 -3.12
CA ASP A 664 19.41 21.91 -3.11
C ASP A 664 18.79 22.50 -4.40
N SER A 665 18.35 21.62 -5.29
CA SER A 665 17.73 21.96 -6.57
C SER A 665 16.77 20.86 -7.04
N VAL A 666 15.78 21.22 -7.84
CA VAL A 666 14.91 20.28 -8.54
C VAL A 666 14.93 20.54 -10.05
N THR A 667 14.78 19.48 -10.82
CA THR A 667 14.62 19.54 -12.27
C THR A 667 13.18 19.23 -12.67
N VAL A 668 12.52 20.16 -13.34
CA VAL A 668 11.16 20.01 -13.86
C VAL A 668 11.23 19.74 -15.35
N CYS A 669 10.72 18.61 -15.79
CA CYS A 669 10.56 18.22 -17.17
C CYS A 669 9.07 18.28 -17.52
N LEU A 670 8.70 19.04 -18.53
CA LEU A 670 7.33 19.05 -19.04
C LEU A 670 7.31 19.15 -20.56
N THR A 671 6.28 18.59 -21.21
CA THR A 671 6.02 18.78 -22.65
C THR A 671 4.80 19.65 -22.81
N ALA A 672 4.94 20.72 -23.57
CA ALA A 672 3.88 21.71 -23.74
C ALA A 672 3.84 22.31 -25.14
N ALA A 673 2.67 22.84 -25.53
CA ALA A 673 2.46 23.53 -26.76
C ALA A 673 1.38 24.64 -26.63
N SER A 674 1.45 25.71 -27.42
CA SER A 674 0.31 26.61 -27.60
C SER A 674 -0.76 25.94 -28.47
N VAL A 675 -2.03 26.10 -28.11
CA VAL A 675 -3.15 25.69 -28.98
C VAL A 675 -3.26 26.60 -30.18
N ASP A 676 -2.86 27.87 -30.05
CA ASP A 676 -2.94 28.90 -31.07
C ASP A 676 -1.61 29.07 -31.79
N THR A 677 -1.67 29.30 -33.11
CA THR A 677 -0.49 29.48 -33.97
C THR A 677 0.33 30.74 -33.63
N GLU A 678 -0.25 31.71 -32.92
CA GLU A 678 0.44 32.92 -32.44
C GLU A 678 1.35 32.68 -31.23
N GLY A 679 1.33 31.48 -30.68
CA GLY A 679 2.05 31.12 -29.47
C GLY A 679 1.34 31.56 -28.17
N ALA A 680 1.90 31.11 -27.03
CA ALA A 680 1.44 31.49 -25.69
C ALA A 680 2.64 31.65 -24.76
N GLU A 681 2.46 32.43 -23.69
CA GLU A 681 3.44 32.52 -22.61
C GLU A 681 3.06 31.58 -21.46
N MET A 682 4.02 30.77 -21.03
CA MET A 682 3.91 29.89 -19.87
C MET A 682 4.88 30.35 -18.79
N ARG A 683 4.47 30.24 -17.54
CA ARG A 683 5.33 30.45 -16.37
C ARG A 683 5.32 29.19 -15.54
N VAL A 684 6.48 28.70 -15.23
CA VAL A 684 6.64 27.57 -14.29
C VAL A 684 7.33 28.09 -13.05
N SER A 685 6.75 27.91 -11.88
CA SER A 685 7.30 28.35 -10.61
C SER A 685 7.43 27.17 -9.63
N LEU A 686 8.46 27.23 -8.80
CA LEU A 686 8.59 26.41 -7.61
C LEU A 686 8.17 27.26 -6.41
N GLU A 687 7.17 26.81 -5.66
CA GLU A 687 6.54 27.55 -4.55
C GLU A 687 6.53 26.69 -3.28
N GLY A 688 6.63 27.33 -2.09
CA GLY A 688 6.60 26.67 -0.78
C GLY A 688 6.82 27.67 0.35
N GLU A 689 6.63 27.29 1.61
CA GLU A 689 6.69 28.21 2.75
C GLU A 689 8.07 28.89 2.93
N ASP A 690 9.16 28.19 2.59
CA ASP A 690 10.55 28.72 2.69
C ASP A 690 11.30 28.63 1.35
N ALA A 691 10.58 28.44 0.23
CA ALA A 691 11.22 28.32 -1.07
C ALA A 691 11.64 29.70 -1.59
N PRO A 692 12.84 29.85 -2.16
CA PRO A 692 13.15 31.03 -2.94
C PRO A 692 12.17 31.09 -4.12
N GLN A 693 11.44 32.18 -4.28
CA GLN A 693 10.53 32.37 -5.41
C GLN A 693 11.34 32.31 -6.70
N SER A 694 11.23 31.23 -7.42
CA SER A 694 11.91 31.00 -8.68
C SER A 694 10.89 30.78 -9.77
N VAL A 695 10.90 31.63 -10.79
CA VAL A 695 9.95 31.59 -11.91
C VAL A 695 10.71 31.51 -13.22
N ALA A 696 10.38 30.51 -14.05
CA ALA A 696 10.92 30.36 -15.40
C ALA A 696 9.83 30.73 -16.43
N PRO A 697 9.96 31.83 -17.16
CA PRO A 697 9.10 32.15 -18.30
C PRO A 697 9.48 31.30 -19.52
N CYS A 698 8.49 30.74 -20.22
CA CYS A 698 8.64 29.93 -21.41
C CYS A 698 7.68 30.41 -22.50
N SER A 699 8.21 30.71 -23.70
CA SER A 699 7.37 30.99 -24.84
C SER A 699 7.05 29.71 -25.60
N LEU A 700 5.78 29.39 -25.75
CA LEU A 700 5.28 28.19 -26.41
C LEU A 700 4.97 28.45 -27.88
N SER A 701 5.42 27.55 -28.77
CA SER A 701 4.94 27.43 -30.13
C SER A 701 3.77 26.45 -30.22
N SER A 702 3.20 26.28 -31.41
CA SER A 702 2.17 25.25 -31.66
C SER A 702 2.74 23.83 -31.75
N GLU A 703 4.06 23.67 -31.73
CA GLU A 703 4.72 22.36 -31.68
C GLU A 703 4.89 21.90 -30.21
N HIS A 704 4.51 20.65 -29.94
CA HIS A 704 4.72 20.03 -28.64
C HIS A 704 6.21 19.84 -28.38
N SER A 705 6.77 20.63 -27.50
CA SER A 705 8.20 20.68 -27.22
C SER A 705 8.51 20.33 -25.77
N PRO A 706 9.56 19.54 -25.50
CA PRO A 706 10.02 19.29 -24.15
C PRO A 706 10.72 20.53 -23.59
N LEU A 707 10.38 20.87 -22.35
CA LEU A 707 10.98 21.92 -21.56
C LEU A 707 11.71 21.30 -20.37
N LEU A 708 12.94 21.71 -20.15
CA LEU A 708 13.76 21.28 -19.01
C LEU A 708 14.11 22.54 -18.19
N LEU A 709 13.64 22.58 -16.96
CA LEU A 709 13.77 23.75 -16.09
C LEU A 709 14.42 23.35 -14.76
N HIS A 710 15.32 24.20 -14.27
CA HIS A 710 16.03 23.98 -13.01
C HIS A 710 15.64 25.06 -12.00
N PHE A 711 15.27 24.62 -10.80
CA PHE A 711 14.92 25.50 -9.72
C PHE A 711 15.79 25.22 -8.50
N PRO A 712 16.43 26.23 -7.92
CA PRO A 712 17.03 26.10 -6.59
C PRO A 712 15.90 25.88 -5.57
N CYS A 713 16.11 25.01 -4.62
CA CYS A 713 15.14 24.70 -3.58
C CYS A 713 15.80 24.60 -2.20
N THR A 714 14.98 24.66 -1.16
CA THR A 714 15.42 24.39 0.19
C THR A 714 15.19 22.91 0.48
N SER A 715 16.27 22.18 0.71
CA SER A 715 16.23 20.76 1.11
C SER A 715 15.35 20.56 2.33
N SER A 716 14.49 19.53 2.27
CA SER A 716 13.56 19.14 3.36
C SER A 716 12.44 20.16 3.65
N ALA A 717 12.20 21.14 2.79
CA ALA A 717 11.05 22.03 2.86
C ALA A 717 9.93 21.54 1.93
N LEU A 718 8.67 21.69 2.35
CA LEU A 718 7.51 21.31 1.55
C LEU A 718 7.32 22.27 0.39
N GLN A 719 7.33 21.78 -0.85
CA GLN A 719 7.28 22.58 -2.06
C GLN A 719 6.32 21.97 -3.08
N HIS A 720 5.89 22.76 -4.04
CA HIS A 720 5.11 22.33 -5.21
C HIS A 720 5.48 23.12 -6.45
N VAL A 721 5.18 22.58 -7.62
CA VAL A 721 5.35 23.26 -8.91
C VAL A 721 4.01 23.79 -9.39
N LYS A 722 3.99 25.04 -9.86
CA LYS A 722 2.85 25.66 -10.49
C LYS A 722 3.16 26.04 -11.93
N VAL A 723 2.27 25.65 -12.84
CA VAL A 723 2.33 25.94 -14.28
C VAL A 723 1.20 26.88 -14.63
N GLU A 724 1.49 28.10 -15.08
CA GLU A 724 0.52 29.12 -15.46
C GLU A 724 0.67 29.48 -16.95
N VAL A 725 -0.43 29.68 -17.65
CA VAL A 725 -0.45 30.08 -19.05
C VAL A 725 -1.30 31.37 -19.24
N ASP A 726 -0.91 32.22 -20.17
CA ASP A 726 -1.66 33.44 -20.48
C ASP A 726 -2.86 33.17 -21.40
N LYS A 727 -2.78 32.13 -22.23
CA LYS A 727 -3.83 31.67 -23.16
C LYS A 727 -3.89 30.15 -23.14
N ARG A 728 -4.85 29.56 -23.89
CA ARG A 728 -5.01 28.12 -24.02
C ARG A 728 -3.73 27.43 -24.49
N SER A 729 -3.26 26.51 -23.70
CA SER A 729 -2.05 25.73 -23.97
C SER A 729 -2.22 24.29 -23.57
N TYR A 730 -1.54 23.38 -24.26
CA TYR A 730 -1.45 21.97 -23.92
C TYR A 730 -0.29 21.72 -22.94
N VAL A 731 -0.50 20.81 -21.99
CA VAL A 731 0.53 20.18 -21.18
C VAL A 731 0.34 18.68 -21.27
N ASP A 732 1.30 17.97 -21.88
CA ASP A 732 1.16 16.55 -22.23
C ASP A 732 1.70 15.64 -21.13
N SER A 733 2.73 16.10 -20.42
CA SER A 733 3.34 15.40 -19.30
C SER A 733 4.11 16.35 -18.41
N LEU A 734 4.26 15.96 -17.14
CA LEU A 734 5.08 16.69 -16.16
C LEU A 734 5.80 15.68 -15.29
N ALA A 735 7.12 15.86 -15.10
CA ALA A 735 7.90 15.08 -14.15
C ALA A 735 8.85 16.00 -13.37
N ILE A 736 9.06 15.70 -12.09
CA ILE A 736 9.92 16.44 -11.17
C ILE A 736 10.96 15.47 -10.63
N TYR A 737 12.23 15.86 -10.71
CA TYR A 737 13.36 15.08 -10.22
C TYR A 737 14.10 15.86 -9.13
N ASP A 738 14.53 15.14 -8.10
CA ASP A 738 15.33 15.65 -6.99
C ASP A 738 16.78 15.81 -7.44
N GLY A 739 17.27 17.03 -7.53
CA GLY A 739 18.58 17.38 -8.06
C GLY A 739 18.56 18.06 -9.42
N ARG A 740 19.76 18.44 -9.89
CA ARG A 740 19.95 19.07 -11.19
C ARG A 740 20.38 18.05 -12.25
N TYR A 741 19.59 17.92 -13.32
CA TYR A 741 19.85 17.02 -14.45
C TYR A 741 19.80 17.81 -15.76
N GLU A 742 20.74 17.55 -16.66
CA GLU A 742 20.82 18.22 -17.97
C GLU A 742 20.07 17.42 -19.05
N ALA A 743 19.79 18.03 -20.19
CA ALA A 743 19.03 17.41 -21.29
C ALA A 743 19.67 16.11 -21.78
N SER A 744 20.99 16.00 -21.71
CA SER A 744 21.75 14.77 -22.05
C SER A 744 21.39 13.58 -21.17
N ASP A 745 20.93 13.85 -19.93
CA ASP A 745 20.54 12.80 -18.98
C ASP A 745 19.18 12.17 -19.33
N PHE A 746 18.41 12.82 -20.22
CA PHE A 746 17.07 12.39 -20.66
C PHE A 746 17.02 11.92 -22.12
N LEU A 747 18.02 12.22 -22.95
CA LEU A 747 18.01 11.96 -24.41
C LEU A 747 17.90 10.49 -24.83
N ARG A 748 17.97 9.54 -23.89
CA ARG A 748 17.94 8.10 -24.14
C ARG A 748 16.79 7.33 -23.47
N ASP A 749 15.84 7.99 -22.86
CA ASP A 749 14.68 7.31 -22.22
C ASP A 749 13.68 6.71 -23.23
N ASN A 750 13.84 6.98 -24.53
CA ASN A 750 12.95 6.47 -25.59
C ASN A 750 13.51 5.25 -26.36
N ALA A 751 14.74 4.86 -26.10
CA ALA A 751 15.31 3.64 -26.65
C ALA A 751 16.10 2.96 -25.53
N ASP A 752 15.53 1.95 -24.98
CA ASP A 752 16.13 1.07 -23.98
C ASP A 752 16.29 1.67 -22.57
N GLN A 753 15.37 1.33 -21.67
CA GLN A 753 15.76 0.79 -20.40
C GLN A 753 16.54 -0.52 -20.63
N ALA A 754 17.55 -0.50 -21.51
CA ALA A 754 18.60 -1.49 -21.52
C ALA A 754 19.33 -1.28 -20.21
N ALA A 755 19.27 -2.26 -19.33
CA ALA A 755 19.94 -2.28 -18.06
C ALA A 755 21.37 -1.74 -18.22
N SER A 756 21.82 -0.88 -17.30
CA SER A 756 23.23 -0.45 -17.25
C SER A 756 24.16 -1.66 -17.12
N SER A 757 23.61 -2.82 -16.82
CA SER A 757 24.26 -4.12 -16.78
C SER A 757 23.44 -5.21 -17.47
N VAL A 758 24.12 -6.20 -18.01
CA VAL A 758 23.55 -7.43 -18.56
C VAL A 758 24.15 -8.61 -17.81
N VAL A 759 23.29 -9.46 -17.25
CA VAL A 759 23.73 -10.68 -16.58
C VAL A 759 23.58 -11.88 -17.55
N TYR A 760 24.68 -12.53 -17.82
CA TYR A 760 24.75 -13.79 -18.56
C TYR A 760 24.65 -14.93 -17.54
N THR A 761 23.60 -15.71 -17.61
CA THR A 761 23.34 -16.83 -16.70
C THR A 761 23.73 -18.16 -17.34
N ASP A 762 23.88 -19.20 -16.53
CA ASP A 762 24.13 -20.60 -16.94
C ASP A 762 25.41 -20.78 -17.80
N VAL A 763 26.48 -20.05 -17.48
CA VAL A 763 27.75 -20.15 -18.16
C VAL A 763 28.49 -21.41 -17.65
N GLN A 764 28.53 -22.48 -18.45
CA GLN A 764 29.13 -23.76 -18.08
C GLN A 764 30.67 -23.78 -18.12
N ALA A 765 31.27 -22.83 -18.81
CA ALA A 765 32.72 -22.70 -18.97
C ALA A 765 33.31 -21.69 -18.03
N THR A 766 34.63 -21.73 -17.83
CA THR A 766 35.40 -20.71 -17.09
C THR A 766 35.82 -19.52 -17.97
N SER A 767 35.11 -19.30 -19.05
CA SER A 767 35.28 -18.16 -19.95
C SER A 767 34.01 -17.86 -20.71
N LEU A 768 33.82 -16.60 -21.09
CA LEU A 768 32.69 -16.16 -21.91
C LEU A 768 33.14 -15.13 -22.95
N LYS A 769 32.85 -15.40 -24.19
CA LYS A 769 33.12 -14.47 -25.28
C LYS A 769 31.95 -13.51 -25.42
N LEU A 770 32.21 -12.23 -25.26
CA LEU A 770 31.27 -11.13 -25.37
C LEU A 770 31.46 -10.45 -26.75
N ASN A 771 30.35 -10.24 -27.49
CA ASN A 771 30.37 -9.74 -28.87
C ASN A 771 29.34 -8.60 -28.99
N HIS A 772 29.46 -7.85 -30.14
CA HIS A 772 28.54 -6.76 -30.50
C HIS A 772 28.54 -5.59 -29.49
N LEU A 773 29.69 -5.37 -28.87
CA LEU A 773 29.87 -4.28 -27.91
C LEU A 773 30.30 -2.99 -28.62
N GLY A 774 29.96 -1.85 -28.11
CA GLY A 774 30.46 -0.55 -28.58
C GLY A 774 31.92 -0.29 -28.18
N ALA A 775 32.58 0.63 -28.87
CA ALA A 775 33.93 1.08 -28.51
C ALA A 775 33.88 2.02 -27.28
N LYS A 776 33.90 1.47 -26.09
CA LYS A 776 33.84 2.20 -24.82
C LYS A 776 34.38 1.36 -23.67
N GLU A 777 34.36 1.89 -22.46
CA GLU A 777 34.77 1.17 -21.28
C GLU A 777 33.61 0.33 -20.73
N TYR A 778 33.88 -0.93 -20.47
CA TYR A 778 33.03 -1.86 -19.76
C TYR A 778 33.72 -2.34 -18.49
N ARG A 779 32.95 -2.81 -17.53
CA ARG A 779 33.45 -3.60 -16.42
C ARG A 779 32.58 -4.84 -16.25
N TYR A 780 33.20 -5.93 -15.81
CA TYR A 780 32.48 -7.17 -15.54
C TYR A 780 32.93 -7.81 -14.23
N ARG A 781 32.04 -8.62 -13.69
CA ARG A 781 32.31 -9.45 -12.52
C ARG A 781 31.66 -10.82 -12.72
N VAL A 782 32.13 -11.81 -11.98
CA VAL A 782 31.65 -13.19 -12.10
C VAL A 782 31.35 -13.75 -10.72
N ARG A 783 30.31 -14.58 -10.64
CA ARG A 783 30.06 -15.44 -9.46
C ARG A 783 29.86 -16.89 -9.88
N ALA A 784 30.16 -17.81 -8.95
CA ALA A 784 29.99 -19.25 -9.12
C ALA A 784 28.67 -19.69 -8.49
N LEU A 785 27.98 -20.67 -9.10
CA LEU A 785 26.76 -21.30 -8.61
C LEU A 785 26.92 -22.82 -8.66
N GLY A 786 26.39 -23.52 -7.66
CA GLY A 786 26.43 -24.98 -7.57
C GLY A 786 25.32 -25.49 -6.64
N GLY A 787 24.32 -26.15 -7.21
CA GLY A 787 23.11 -26.53 -6.46
C GLY A 787 22.41 -25.29 -5.88
N ASP A 788 22.20 -25.28 -4.55
CA ASP A 788 21.62 -24.13 -3.83
C ASP A 788 22.69 -23.15 -3.32
N PHE A 789 23.95 -23.31 -3.71
CA PHE A 789 25.06 -22.49 -3.23
C PHE A 789 25.51 -21.51 -4.28
N PHE A 790 26.03 -20.35 -3.85
CA PHE A 790 26.68 -19.41 -4.74
C PHE A 790 27.87 -18.72 -4.04
N SER A 791 28.75 -18.12 -4.84
CA SER A 791 29.84 -17.30 -4.33
C SER A 791 29.42 -15.83 -4.25
N PRO A 792 30.12 -15.00 -3.44
CA PRO A 792 30.11 -13.56 -3.68
C PRO A 792 30.52 -13.26 -5.13
N TRP A 793 30.10 -12.11 -5.64
CA TRP A 793 30.61 -11.57 -6.89
C TRP A 793 32.11 -11.26 -6.75
N SER A 794 32.89 -11.54 -7.79
CA SER A 794 34.27 -11.04 -7.87
C SER A 794 34.31 -9.51 -7.86
N SER A 795 35.46 -8.93 -7.59
CA SER A 795 35.68 -7.51 -7.89
C SER A 795 35.51 -7.25 -9.38
N TYR A 796 35.06 -6.06 -9.75
CA TYR A 796 34.97 -5.68 -11.16
C TYR A 796 36.33 -5.62 -11.82
N GLN A 797 36.42 -6.13 -13.06
CA GLN A 797 37.53 -5.95 -13.98
C GLN A 797 37.10 -5.04 -15.13
N SER A 798 37.79 -3.92 -15.32
CA SER A 798 37.53 -2.99 -16.41
C SER A 798 38.18 -3.47 -17.73
N VAL A 799 37.49 -3.21 -18.83
CA VAL A 799 37.93 -3.50 -20.21
C VAL A 799 37.56 -2.33 -21.11
N THR A 800 38.54 -1.70 -21.74
CA THR A 800 38.29 -0.65 -22.72
C THR A 800 38.43 -1.22 -24.13
N LEU A 801 37.34 -1.19 -24.91
CA LEU A 801 37.34 -1.64 -26.28
C LEU A 801 37.80 -0.53 -27.23
N PRO A 802 38.73 -0.83 -28.18
CA PRO A 802 39.21 0.17 -29.11
C PRO A 802 38.14 0.62 -30.10
N SER A 803 38.18 1.88 -30.52
CA SER A 803 37.42 2.36 -31.68
C SER A 803 38.15 2.02 -32.96
N ALA A 804 37.40 1.88 -34.06
CA ALA A 804 37.98 1.65 -35.39
C ALA A 804 39.04 2.71 -35.77
N GLU A 805 38.92 3.92 -35.27
CA GLU A 805 39.91 5.01 -35.50
C GLU A 805 41.20 4.81 -34.70
N SER A 806 41.19 4.17 -33.55
CA SER A 806 42.42 3.96 -32.74
C SER A 806 43.28 2.79 -33.27
N ALA A 807 42.72 1.90 -34.10
CA ALA A 807 43.49 0.83 -34.73
C ALA A 807 44.44 1.34 -35.85
N ILE A 808 44.18 2.55 -36.36
CA ILE A 808 45.00 3.15 -37.43
C ILE A 808 46.28 3.82 -36.87
N HIS A 809 46.29 4.20 -35.59
CA HIS A 809 47.46 4.87 -34.96
C HIS A 809 48.62 3.96 -34.54
N GLY A 810 48.49 2.66 -34.69
CA GLY A 810 49.52 1.67 -34.35
C GLY A 810 50.43 1.25 -35.51
N LEU A 811 50.24 1.73 -36.74
CA LEU A 811 51.12 1.47 -37.88
C LEU A 811 52.26 2.47 -37.89
N THR A 812 53.40 2.13 -37.29
CA THR A 812 54.68 2.81 -37.53
C THR A 812 55.04 2.52 -38.97
N LEU A 813 54.87 3.49 -39.85
CA LEU A 813 55.40 3.44 -41.22
C LEU A 813 56.91 3.43 -41.13
N ALA A 814 57.57 2.30 -41.46
CA ALA A 814 58.97 2.32 -41.81
C ALA A 814 59.14 3.17 -43.11
N ALA A 815 60.02 4.18 -42.99
CA ALA A 815 60.36 5.01 -44.15
C ALA A 815 61.07 4.17 -45.19
N ASP A 816 60.36 3.87 -46.26
CA ASP A 816 60.77 3.41 -47.63
C ASP A 816 59.78 2.36 -48.13
N ASP A 817 58.60 2.82 -48.55
CA ASP A 817 57.89 2.23 -49.72
C ASP A 817 56.57 3.00 -49.88
N ALA A 818 56.14 3.22 -51.12
CA ALA A 818 54.96 3.97 -51.46
C ALA A 818 53.71 3.35 -50.85
N ALA A 819 53.14 3.98 -49.83
CA ALA A 819 51.94 3.53 -49.22
C ALA A 819 50.73 3.71 -50.16
N LEU A 820 49.97 2.68 -50.38
CA LEU A 820 48.69 2.67 -51.09
C LEU A 820 47.56 2.93 -50.10
N TYR A 821 46.80 3.98 -50.32
CA TYR A 821 45.69 4.34 -49.50
C TYR A 821 44.35 3.91 -50.14
N TYR A 822 43.44 3.38 -49.37
CA TYR A 822 42.10 2.98 -49.81
C TYR A 822 41.04 3.71 -49.00
N ASP A 823 39.92 4.06 -49.60
CA ASP A 823 38.77 4.56 -48.88
C ASP A 823 38.06 3.40 -48.14
N ILE A 824 37.07 3.76 -47.29
CA ILE A 824 36.30 2.79 -46.45
C ILE A 824 35.52 1.76 -47.31
N SER A 825 35.42 1.95 -48.62
CA SER A 825 34.82 1.01 -49.58
C SER A 825 35.82 0.06 -50.24
N GLY A 826 37.12 0.21 -49.90
CA GLY A 826 38.21 -0.58 -50.48
C GLY A 826 38.69 -0.06 -51.83
N LYS A 827 38.38 1.21 -52.20
CA LYS A 827 38.79 1.84 -53.42
C LYS A 827 40.12 2.55 -53.20
N LEU A 828 41.11 2.25 -54.05
CA LEU A 828 42.45 2.88 -54.06
C LEU A 828 42.38 4.38 -54.31
N LEU A 829 42.98 5.18 -53.38
CA LEU A 829 43.09 6.64 -53.46
C LEU A 829 44.48 6.98 -53.97
N GLU A 830 44.62 7.57 -55.16
CA GLU A 830 45.84 8.16 -55.67
C GLU A 830 46.07 9.52 -54.95
N LEU A 831 47.08 9.58 -54.06
CA LEU A 831 47.52 10.83 -53.47
C LEU A 831 48.62 11.45 -54.33
N ARG A 832 48.39 12.66 -54.85
CA ARG A 832 49.48 13.51 -55.39
C ARG A 832 50.25 14.09 -54.20
N PRO A 833 51.58 14.28 -54.37
CA PRO A 833 52.49 14.55 -53.21
C PRO A 833 52.36 15.92 -52.50
N ASP A 834 51.40 16.74 -52.85
CA ASP A 834 51.41 18.16 -52.43
C ASP A 834 50.18 18.65 -51.65
N THR A 835 49.31 17.78 -51.17
CA THR A 835 48.15 18.19 -50.28
C THR A 835 47.98 17.25 -49.16
N ALA A 836 48.61 17.57 -48.01
CA ALA A 836 48.18 17.09 -46.71
C ALA A 836 46.92 17.85 -46.25
N VAL A 837 45.75 17.19 -46.25
CA VAL A 837 44.59 17.63 -45.49
C VAL A 837 44.08 16.43 -44.70
N LEU A 838 44.06 16.61 -43.43
CA LEU A 838 43.53 15.72 -42.41
C LEU A 838 42.09 15.26 -42.69
#